data_938a6e2e77865e5f590091cc35c054fa
#
_entry.id   938a6e2e77865e5f590091cc35c054fa
#
_cell.length_a   1.000
_cell.length_b   1.000
_cell.length_c   1.000
_cell.angle_alpha   90.00
_cell.angle_beta   90.00
_cell.angle_gamma   90.00
#
_symmetry.space_group_name_H-M   'P 1'
#
loop_
_entity.id
_entity.type
_entity.pdbx_description
1 polymer ?
#
loop_
_entity_poly.entity_id
_entity_poly.type
_entity_poly.pdbx_seq_one_letter_code
_entity_poly.pdbx_strand_id
1 'polypeptide(L)'
;GLSSKDTTPAQIKAVFDNLLLDEPKNHFTIGIVDDVTHLSLPVGAPLLTEPEGTISCKFWGLGSDGTVGANKNSIKIIGETTDMYCQAYFEYDTKKSFGITKSHLRFGKHPISSTYYVSSADFIACHNQTYLTKYDIIHELKPHGSFLLNCEWTENELEQHVPGEILKYIADNDIKFYIIDANKESQALGLGNRSNMVLQAAFFKLANVIPVEDAVAHMKDAVKKTYGLKGEKVVNMNIAAVDAGINALVEVKVKPEWTNLTGKALKPADESLPYVIKNILVPINAQKGDDLPVSAFKGMEDGTMPLGTSKYEKRGIATHLPVWDAAECLQCNMCSFVCPHAVIRPFLLDEGEVKAAPVDMTLVDAKGPGLAGLKYTMGVSTLDCTSCGSCVASCPKSGKALKMVPTHEVSLDQTDWNFLTTVKEKTSRVDKFTLKGSQFKQPLVEFNGACAGCGETPYIKLLTQMFGDKMYLANATGCTQAWGAAMPCVPYCKNAEGKGVAWSNSLFENNAEFSYGMCLAVKQLRDCVTGYVKELDALTKDEAVKAAIAKYMETYDDLDASTPATAELVALLEKGKFSADEQKLVDEILKRKKDLSKKTMWMYGGDGWAYDIGYGGLDHVFAMGEDVNVLLVDTEVYSNTGGQSSKATPVGAVAQFQASGKKTKKKDLGMLMMTYDNVYVAQCSMG
;
A
#
# COMPACT_ATOMS: atom_id res chain seq x y z
N GLY A 1 20.33 -8.42 -16.75
CA GLY A 1 19.00 -7.83 -16.71
C GLY A 1 18.37 -8.10 -15.37
N LEU A 2 17.65 -7.15 -14.90
CA LEU A 2 17.23 -7.15 -13.53
C LEU A 2 15.75 -6.84 -13.42
N SER A 3 14.95 -7.84 -13.68
CA SER A 3 13.52 -7.81 -13.39
C SER A 3 12.86 -6.49 -13.87
N SER A 4 12.34 -5.68 -12.97
CA SER A 4 11.60 -4.46 -13.30
C SER A 4 12.43 -3.16 -13.27
N LYS A 5 13.77 -3.24 -13.14
CA LYS A 5 14.63 -2.04 -13.27
C LYS A 5 14.69 -1.58 -14.73
N ASP A 6 14.70 -0.27 -14.93
CA ASP A 6 14.96 0.31 -16.26
C ASP A 6 16.38 -0.04 -16.72
N THR A 7 16.54 -0.33 -18.00
CA THR A 7 17.86 -0.61 -18.60
C THR A 7 18.23 0.55 -19.51
N THR A 8 19.22 1.33 -19.11
CA THR A 8 19.63 2.55 -19.81
C THR A 8 20.58 2.28 -20.96
N PRO A 9 20.68 3.15 -21.98
CA PRO A 9 21.65 3.03 -23.06
C PRO A 9 23.10 2.94 -22.56
N ALA A 10 23.46 3.65 -21.48
CA ALA A 10 24.78 3.58 -20.87
C ALA A 10 25.09 2.18 -20.32
N GLN A 11 24.10 1.52 -19.71
CA GLN A 11 24.24 0.14 -19.24
C GLN A 11 24.42 -0.84 -20.42
N ILE A 12 23.65 -0.70 -21.47
CA ILE A 12 23.81 -1.53 -22.69
C ILE A 12 25.20 -1.31 -23.29
N LYS A 13 25.65 -0.05 -23.40
CA LYS A 13 26.99 0.27 -23.86
C LYS A 13 28.08 -0.42 -23.01
N ALA A 14 27.94 -0.39 -21.69
CA ALA A 14 28.89 -1.07 -20.78
C ALA A 14 29.01 -2.57 -21.04
N VAL A 15 27.94 -3.25 -21.45
CA VAL A 15 27.97 -4.67 -21.83
C VAL A 15 28.78 -4.86 -23.12
N PHE A 16 28.58 -4.00 -24.12
CA PHE A 16 29.36 -4.06 -25.36
C PHE A 16 30.83 -3.67 -25.13
N ASP A 17 31.09 -2.67 -24.29
CA ASP A 17 32.47 -2.27 -23.93
C ASP A 17 33.20 -3.43 -23.24
N ASN A 18 32.53 -4.19 -22.39
CA ASN A 18 33.12 -5.40 -21.76
C ASN A 18 33.56 -6.44 -22.80
N LEU A 19 32.84 -6.59 -23.91
CA LEU A 19 33.21 -7.54 -24.96
C LEU A 19 34.49 -7.12 -25.76
N LEU A 20 34.87 -5.84 -25.66
CA LEU A 20 36.03 -5.29 -26.33
C LEU A 20 37.30 -5.34 -25.46
N LEU A 21 37.19 -5.81 -24.24
CA LEU A 21 38.34 -5.99 -23.34
C LEU A 21 39.17 -7.20 -23.75
N ASP A 22 40.49 -7.17 -23.49
CA ASP A 22 41.39 -8.31 -23.73
C ASP A 22 40.93 -9.52 -22.89
N GLU A 23 40.42 -9.31 -21.68
CA GLU A 23 39.83 -10.32 -20.81
C GLU A 23 38.42 -9.89 -20.42
N PRO A 24 37.39 -10.22 -21.23
CA PRO A 24 35.99 -9.89 -20.92
C PRO A 24 35.52 -10.59 -19.65
N LYS A 25 34.87 -9.85 -18.74
CA LYS A 25 34.23 -10.41 -17.57
C LYS A 25 33.08 -11.32 -17.99
N ASN A 26 33.08 -12.56 -17.49
CA ASN A 26 32.01 -13.53 -17.67
C ASN A 26 31.14 -13.60 -16.40
N HIS A 27 29.87 -14.02 -16.51
CA HIS A 27 28.94 -14.09 -15.37
C HIS A 27 28.85 -12.79 -14.58
N PHE A 28 28.50 -11.70 -15.25
CA PHE A 28 28.36 -10.37 -14.68
C PHE A 28 26.90 -9.95 -14.49
N THR A 29 26.70 -8.95 -13.67
CA THR A 29 25.45 -8.18 -13.54
C THR A 29 25.64 -6.77 -14.09
N ILE A 30 24.55 -6.04 -14.29
CA ILE A 30 24.56 -4.63 -14.71
C ILE A 30 23.42 -3.86 -14.03
N GLY A 31 23.68 -2.62 -13.63
CA GLY A 31 22.70 -1.77 -12.98
C GLY A 31 22.40 -2.13 -11.51
N ILE A 32 23.29 -2.89 -10.88
CA ILE A 32 23.27 -3.18 -9.43
C ILE A 32 24.50 -2.58 -8.77
N VAL A 33 24.34 -2.05 -7.55
CA VAL A 33 25.44 -1.68 -6.67
C VAL A 33 25.87 -2.95 -5.91
N ASP A 34 26.69 -3.76 -6.56
CA ASP A 34 27.16 -5.05 -6.03
C ASP A 34 28.46 -4.88 -5.24
N ASP A 35 28.33 -4.62 -3.98
CA ASP A 35 29.42 -4.48 -2.99
C ASP A 35 29.75 -5.79 -2.28
N VAL A 36 29.12 -6.92 -2.66
CA VAL A 36 29.32 -8.24 -2.06
C VAL A 36 30.15 -9.15 -2.98
N THR A 37 29.70 -9.35 -4.22
CA THR A 37 30.40 -10.24 -5.16
C THR A 37 31.20 -9.49 -6.23
N HIS A 38 31.01 -8.17 -6.35
CA HIS A 38 31.69 -7.29 -7.30
C HIS A 38 31.57 -7.76 -8.75
N LEU A 39 30.43 -8.37 -9.10
CA LEU A 39 30.18 -8.89 -10.44
C LEU A 39 29.58 -7.85 -11.39
N SER A 40 29.07 -6.72 -10.88
CA SER A 40 28.51 -5.67 -11.70
C SER A 40 29.56 -5.00 -12.57
N LEU A 41 29.20 -4.78 -13.83
CA LEU A 41 30.03 -3.97 -14.73
C LEU A 41 29.91 -2.49 -14.35
N PRO A 42 31.03 -1.73 -14.43
CA PRO A 42 30.98 -0.28 -14.28
C PRO A 42 30.19 0.34 -15.44
N VAL A 43 29.33 1.29 -15.13
CA VAL A 43 28.53 2.04 -16.10
C VAL A 43 29.16 3.43 -16.28
N GLY A 44 29.37 3.83 -17.52
CA GLY A 44 29.90 5.15 -17.85
C GLY A 44 28.88 6.28 -17.67
N ALA A 45 29.21 7.48 -18.18
CA ALA A 45 28.32 8.62 -18.16
C ALA A 45 26.97 8.33 -18.83
N PRO A 46 25.89 9.00 -18.45
CA PRO A 46 24.58 8.86 -19.09
C PRO A 46 24.68 9.07 -20.61
N LEU A 47 24.05 8.16 -21.36
CA LEU A 47 23.99 8.19 -22.81
C LEU A 47 22.56 8.36 -23.26
N LEU A 48 22.28 9.43 -23.99
CA LEU A 48 20.98 9.68 -24.60
C LEU A 48 21.03 9.22 -26.07
N THR A 49 20.00 8.52 -26.50
CA THR A 49 19.86 8.02 -27.86
C THR A 49 18.62 8.56 -28.57
N GLU A 50 17.98 9.59 -27.97
CA GLU A 50 16.90 10.29 -28.65
C GLU A 50 17.43 11.02 -29.90
N PRO A 51 16.68 10.95 -31.03
CA PRO A 51 16.96 11.75 -32.20
C PRO A 51 17.02 13.26 -31.88
N GLU A 52 17.85 14.00 -32.59
CA GLU A 52 17.93 15.45 -32.43
C GLU A 52 16.55 16.10 -32.66
N GLY A 53 16.20 17.07 -31.85
CA GLY A 53 14.89 17.74 -31.87
C GLY A 53 13.75 16.96 -31.19
N THR A 54 14.06 15.87 -30.50
CA THR A 54 13.09 15.20 -29.63
C THR A 54 12.83 16.02 -28.39
N ILE A 55 11.56 16.32 -28.11
CA ILE A 55 11.09 16.97 -26.87
C ILE A 55 10.74 15.88 -25.87
N SER A 56 11.41 15.87 -24.73
CA SER A 56 11.20 14.91 -23.63
C SER A 56 10.54 15.58 -22.44
N CYS A 57 9.42 15.03 -21.98
CA CYS A 57 8.62 15.57 -20.88
C CYS A 57 8.42 14.55 -19.77
N LYS A 58 8.48 15.01 -18.51
CA LYS A 58 8.24 14.18 -17.33
C LYS A 58 7.18 14.81 -16.42
N PHE A 59 6.23 14.01 -15.96
CA PHE A 59 5.15 14.47 -15.11
C PHE A 59 5.12 13.65 -13.83
N TRP A 60 5.13 14.34 -12.70
CA TRP A 60 4.99 13.78 -11.37
C TRP A 60 3.57 14.00 -10.86
N GLY A 61 2.78 12.95 -10.84
CA GLY A 61 1.36 12.98 -10.46
C GLY A 61 1.05 12.12 -9.25
N LEU A 62 -0.14 12.31 -8.71
CA LEU A 62 -0.67 11.52 -7.62
C LEU A 62 -1.67 10.48 -8.21
N GLY A 63 -1.54 9.23 -7.82
CA GLY A 63 -2.45 8.18 -8.25
C GLY A 63 -3.91 8.57 -8.03
N SER A 64 -4.74 8.40 -9.05
CA SER A 64 -6.16 8.79 -9.10
C SER A 64 -6.44 10.29 -9.27
N ASP A 65 -5.43 11.15 -9.48
CA ASP A 65 -5.62 12.58 -9.78
C ASP A 65 -5.99 12.87 -11.24
N GLY A 66 -5.91 11.85 -12.10
CA GLY A 66 -6.19 11.96 -13.54
C GLY A 66 -5.00 12.32 -14.43
N THR A 67 -3.81 12.54 -13.87
CA THR A 67 -2.58 12.90 -14.61
C THR A 67 -2.26 11.91 -15.73
N VAL A 68 -2.27 10.61 -15.44
CA VAL A 68 -1.97 9.58 -16.44
C VAL A 68 -2.98 9.60 -17.59
N GLY A 69 -4.27 9.76 -17.27
CA GLY A 69 -5.33 9.88 -18.27
C GLY A 69 -5.16 11.11 -19.17
N ALA A 70 -4.85 12.27 -18.58
CA ALA A 70 -4.55 13.50 -19.31
C ALA A 70 -3.34 13.34 -20.23
N ASN A 71 -2.26 12.71 -19.75
CA ASN A 71 -1.05 12.49 -20.54
C ASN A 71 -1.28 11.50 -21.69
N LYS A 72 -2.07 10.43 -21.50
CA LYS A 72 -2.52 9.55 -22.58
C LYS A 72 -3.33 10.30 -23.63
N ASN A 73 -4.21 11.22 -23.21
CA ASN A 73 -4.96 12.07 -24.12
C ASN A 73 -4.05 13.06 -24.87
N SER A 74 -3.05 13.63 -24.21
CA SER A 74 -2.08 14.53 -24.85
C SER A 74 -1.29 13.83 -25.97
N ILE A 75 -0.79 12.62 -25.70
CA ILE A 75 -0.11 11.79 -26.71
C ILE A 75 -1.02 11.51 -27.90
N LYS A 76 -2.29 11.19 -27.63
CA LYS A 76 -3.26 10.92 -28.69
C LYS A 76 -3.54 12.17 -29.53
N ILE A 77 -3.76 13.34 -28.90
CA ILE A 77 -3.96 14.59 -29.60
C ILE A 77 -2.77 14.88 -30.53
N ILE A 78 -1.54 14.86 -30.02
CA ILE A 78 -0.35 15.19 -30.79
C ILE A 78 -0.16 14.19 -31.94
N GLY A 79 -0.28 12.88 -31.67
CA GLY A 79 -0.07 11.84 -32.67
C GLY A 79 -1.14 11.78 -33.77
N GLU A 80 -2.41 12.21 -33.47
CA GLU A 80 -3.50 12.24 -34.47
C GLU A 80 -3.55 13.55 -35.27
N THR A 81 -2.96 14.64 -34.75
CA THR A 81 -3.11 15.98 -35.34
C THR A 81 -1.82 16.56 -35.92
N THR A 82 -0.70 15.86 -35.77
CA THR A 82 0.61 16.26 -36.30
C THR A 82 1.32 15.11 -36.99
N ASP A 83 2.40 15.42 -37.72
CA ASP A 83 3.31 14.44 -38.32
C ASP A 83 4.40 13.97 -37.32
N MET A 84 4.24 14.22 -36.02
CA MET A 84 5.21 13.84 -35.01
C MET A 84 5.07 12.36 -34.62
N TYR A 85 6.21 11.73 -34.40
CA TYR A 85 6.28 10.47 -33.66
C TYR A 85 6.10 10.75 -32.19
N CYS A 86 5.33 9.89 -31.50
CA CYS A 86 5.00 10.04 -30.09
C CYS A 86 5.30 8.75 -29.34
N GLN A 87 5.85 8.88 -28.12
CA GLN A 87 6.11 7.74 -27.25
C GLN A 87 5.69 8.11 -25.82
N ALA A 88 5.13 7.15 -25.10
CA ALA A 88 4.82 7.33 -23.68
C ALA A 88 5.12 6.08 -22.87
N TYR A 89 5.68 6.27 -21.68
CA TYR A 89 5.79 5.27 -20.62
C TYR A 89 5.18 5.82 -19.33
N PHE A 90 4.63 4.92 -18.50
CA PHE A 90 4.00 5.29 -17.24
C PHE A 90 4.50 4.37 -16.13
N GLU A 91 5.06 4.98 -15.09
CA GLU A 91 5.42 4.29 -13.86
C GLU A 91 4.35 4.50 -12.80
N TYR A 92 4.12 3.48 -11.99
CA TYR A 92 3.15 3.48 -10.91
C TYR A 92 3.79 3.00 -9.62
N ASP A 93 3.39 3.58 -8.50
CA ASP A 93 3.70 3.06 -7.17
C ASP A 93 2.93 1.74 -6.91
N THR A 94 3.41 0.97 -5.97
CA THR A 94 2.72 -0.21 -5.44
C THR A 94 1.41 0.11 -4.72
N LYS A 95 1.22 1.35 -4.24
CA LYS A 95 -0.02 1.82 -3.61
C LYS A 95 -1.10 2.04 -4.66
N LYS A 96 -2.30 1.50 -4.41
CA LYS A 96 -3.41 1.56 -5.37
C LYS A 96 -4.03 2.95 -5.50
N SER A 97 -4.11 3.72 -4.42
CA SER A 97 -4.59 5.10 -4.44
C SER A 97 -3.55 6.04 -3.86
N PHE A 98 -3.42 7.20 -4.49
CA PHE A 98 -2.52 8.27 -4.03
C PHE A 98 -1.05 7.85 -3.95
N GLY A 99 -0.66 6.77 -4.65
CA GLY A 99 0.73 6.45 -4.93
C GLY A 99 1.29 7.40 -5.97
N ILE A 100 2.62 7.51 -6.04
CA ILE A 100 3.26 8.33 -7.05
C ILE A 100 3.04 7.76 -8.44
N THR A 101 2.83 8.63 -9.42
CA THR A 101 2.85 8.26 -10.84
C THR A 101 3.87 9.13 -11.57
N LYS A 102 4.64 8.53 -12.45
CA LYS A 102 5.54 9.27 -13.35
C LYS A 102 5.14 8.97 -14.79
N SER A 103 4.90 10.02 -15.58
CA SER A 103 4.63 9.88 -17.00
C SER A 103 5.82 10.43 -17.79
N HIS A 104 6.31 9.65 -18.73
CA HIS A 104 7.45 9.97 -19.59
C HIS A 104 6.94 10.08 -21.01
N LEU A 105 6.97 11.29 -21.58
CA LEU A 105 6.48 11.54 -22.93
C LEU A 105 7.63 12.01 -23.82
N ARG A 106 7.67 11.54 -25.05
CA ARG A 106 8.60 12.02 -26.08
C ARG A 106 7.84 12.33 -27.36
N PHE A 107 8.23 13.43 -28.00
CA PHE A 107 7.67 13.90 -29.26
C PHE A 107 8.80 14.33 -30.19
N GLY A 108 8.72 13.96 -31.46
CA GLY A 108 9.77 14.35 -32.42
C GLY A 108 9.39 14.06 -33.86
N LYS A 109 10.13 14.67 -34.80
CA LYS A 109 9.93 14.49 -36.24
C LYS A 109 10.58 13.20 -36.79
N HIS A 110 11.34 12.50 -35.98
CA HIS A 110 12.01 11.25 -36.33
C HIS A 110 11.45 10.10 -35.50
N PRO A 111 11.50 8.86 -36.00
CA PRO A 111 11.08 7.69 -35.25
C PRO A 111 11.78 7.59 -33.88
N ILE A 112 11.02 7.42 -32.81
CA ILE A 112 11.53 7.34 -31.45
C ILE A 112 11.65 5.86 -31.07
N SER A 113 12.88 5.37 -30.91
CA SER A 113 13.20 4.01 -30.50
C SER A 113 13.79 3.91 -29.09
N SER A 114 13.65 4.99 -28.30
CA SER A 114 14.16 5.10 -26.92
C SER A 114 13.30 4.29 -25.97
N THR A 115 13.69 3.03 -25.68
CA THR A 115 12.94 2.08 -24.85
C THR A 115 13.29 2.18 -23.35
N TYR A 116 13.59 3.39 -22.88
CA TYR A 116 13.96 3.71 -21.50
C TYR A 116 13.22 4.97 -21.02
N TYR A 117 13.17 5.17 -19.71
CA TYR A 117 12.52 6.33 -19.11
C TYR A 117 13.24 7.64 -19.42
N VAL A 118 12.49 8.73 -19.36
CA VAL A 118 13.08 10.08 -19.51
C VAL A 118 13.92 10.40 -18.28
N SER A 119 15.21 10.52 -18.47
CA SER A 119 16.19 10.90 -17.45
C SER A 119 16.81 12.29 -17.72
N SER A 120 16.45 12.92 -18.85
CA SER A 120 16.85 14.27 -19.24
C SER A 120 15.68 14.92 -19.96
N ALA A 121 14.97 15.82 -19.27
CA ALA A 121 13.69 16.37 -19.72
C ALA A 121 13.84 17.83 -20.19
N ASP A 122 13.09 18.21 -21.22
CA ASP A 122 12.92 19.61 -21.64
C ASP A 122 11.81 20.29 -20.82
N PHE A 123 10.86 19.49 -20.29
CA PHE A 123 9.74 19.95 -19.48
C PHE A 123 9.49 18.97 -18.33
N ILE A 124 9.39 19.52 -17.11
CA ILE A 124 8.92 18.75 -15.94
C ILE A 124 7.71 19.45 -15.32
N ALA A 125 6.67 18.66 -15.03
CA ALA A 125 5.52 19.11 -14.25
C ALA A 125 5.42 18.33 -12.94
N CYS A 126 5.29 19.05 -11.82
CA CYS A 126 5.00 18.52 -10.50
C CYS A 126 3.57 18.89 -10.12
N HIS A 127 2.67 17.91 -10.13
CA HIS A 127 1.24 18.09 -9.87
C HIS A 127 0.88 18.14 -8.40
N ASN A 128 1.83 17.83 -7.49
CA ASN A 128 1.62 17.86 -6.05
C ASN A 128 2.79 18.53 -5.33
N GLN A 129 2.54 19.68 -4.73
CA GLN A 129 3.56 20.49 -4.01
C GLN A 129 4.28 19.73 -2.89
N THR A 130 3.64 18.70 -2.29
CA THR A 130 4.28 17.89 -1.22
C THR A 130 5.44 17.04 -1.74
N TYR A 131 5.57 16.87 -3.04
CA TYR A 131 6.65 16.08 -3.65
C TYR A 131 8.00 16.79 -3.63
N LEU A 132 8.02 18.12 -3.51
CA LEU A 132 9.25 18.91 -3.45
C LEU A 132 10.19 18.51 -2.30
N THR A 133 9.64 17.96 -1.22
CA THR A 133 10.42 17.52 -0.04
C THR A 133 10.52 15.99 0.09
N LYS A 134 9.94 15.26 -0.85
CA LYS A 134 9.91 13.79 -0.81
C LYS A 134 10.74 13.14 -1.91
N TYR A 135 10.84 13.80 -3.07
CA TYR A 135 11.47 13.23 -4.26
C TYR A 135 12.44 14.23 -4.90
N ASP A 136 13.40 13.69 -5.62
CA ASP A 136 14.25 14.46 -6.49
C ASP A 136 13.55 14.66 -7.84
N ILE A 137 12.90 15.81 -8.01
CA ILE A 137 12.06 16.08 -9.17
C ILE A 137 12.69 17.03 -10.17
N ILE A 138 13.77 17.73 -9.82
CA ILE A 138 14.27 18.83 -10.63
C ILE A 138 15.57 18.52 -11.40
N HIS A 139 16.43 17.65 -10.86
CA HIS A 139 17.77 17.45 -11.41
C HIS A 139 17.81 16.74 -12.78
N GLU A 140 16.67 16.17 -13.21
CA GLU A 140 16.54 15.61 -14.57
C GLU A 140 16.09 16.65 -15.60
N LEU A 141 15.83 17.90 -15.20
CA LEU A 141 15.47 18.98 -16.12
C LEU A 141 16.73 19.57 -16.76
N LYS A 142 16.73 19.63 -18.10
CA LYS A 142 17.85 20.24 -18.86
C LYS A 142 17.98 21.72 -18.55
N PRO A 143 19.21 22.31 -18.67
CA PRO A 143 19.35 23.76 -18.69
C PRO A 143 18.41 24.40 -19.73
N HIS A 144 17.87 25.57 -19.39
CA HIS A 144 16.86 26.32 -20.18
C HIS A 144 15.52 25.59 -20.35
N GLY A 145 15.29 24.48 -19.65
CA GLY A 145 14.03 23.73 -19.63
C GLY A 145 12.90 24.48 -18.91
N SER A 146 11.71 23.89 -18.89
CA SER A 146 10.54 24.46 -18.22
C SER A 146 10.07 23.62 -17.06
N PHE A 147 9.85 24.22 -15.90
CA PHE A 147 9.30 23.60 -14.71
C PHE A 147 7.93 24.17 -14.38
N LEU A 148 6.91 23.30 -14.27
CA LEU A 148 5.55 23.63 -13.83
C LEU A 148 5.28 23.02 -12.47
N LEU A 149 4.90 23.86 -11.50
CA LEU A 149 4.49 23.42 -10.17
C LEU A 149 3.01 23.73 -9.92
N ASN A 150 2.22 22.70 -9.61
CA ASN A 150 0.87 22.90 -9.10
C ASN A 150 0.94 23.13 -7.59
N CYS A 151 0.68 24.35 -7.15
CA CYS A 151 0.71 24.74 -5.74
C CYS A 151 -0.30 25.86 -5.44
N GLU A 152 -0.62 26.02 -4.16
CA GLU A 152 -1.50 27.07 -3.64
C GLU A 152 -0.75 28.38 -3.34
N TRP A 153 0.59 28.37 -3.46
CA TRP A 153 1.43 29.51 -3.10
C TRP A 153 1.50 30.55 -4.19
N THR A 154 1.61 31.81 -3.78
CA THR A 154 1.94 32.94 -4.67
C THR A 154 3.43 33.04 -4.90
N GLU A 155 3.87 33.82 -5.88
CA GLU A 155 5.28 34.05 -6.18
C GLU A 155 6.09 34.55 -4.96
N ASN A 156 5.45 35.35 -4.10
CA ASN A 156 6.10 35.91 -2.91
C ASN A 156 6.30 34.91 -1.78
N GLU A 157 5.59 33.81 -1.80
CA GLU A 157 5.65 32.77 -0.78
C GLU A 157 6.59 31.61 -1.15
N LEU A 158 7.05 31.54 -2.40
CA LEU A 158 7.85 30.41 -2.90
C LEU A 158 9.13 30.17 -2.08
N GLU A 159 9.84 31.24 -1.68
CA GLU A 159 11.08 31.11 -0.89
C GLU A 159 10.85 30.51 0.50
N GLN A 160 9.63 30.59 1.02
CA GLN A 160 9.26 30.02 2.32
C GLN A 160 8.92 28.53 2.22
N HIS A 161 8.47 28.08 1.06
CA HIS A 161 7.89 26.75 0.88
C HIS A 161 8.70 25.83 -0.03
N VAL A 162 9.36 26.38 -1.06
CA VAL A 162 10.17 25.61 -1.99
C VAL A 162 11.58 25.43 -1.42
N PRO A 163 12.11 24.20 -1.34
CA PRO A 163 13.48 23.98 -0.86
C PRO A 163 14.52 24.80 -1.63
N GLY A 164 15.48 25.36 -0.88
CA GLY A 164 16.52 26.21 -1.46
C GLY A 164 17.35 25.54 -2.56
N GLU A 165 17.58 24.22 -2.46
CA GLU A 165 18.25 23.41 -3.49
C GLU A 165 17.50 23.44 -4.83
N ILE A 166 16.18 23.41 -4.82
CA ILE A 166 15.34 23.47 -6.02
C ILE A 166 15.39 24.87 -6.64
N LEU A 167 15.20 25.91 -5.82
CA LEU A 167 15.29 27.30 -6.31
C LEU A 167 16.66 27.61 -6.86
N LYS A 168 17.72 27.11 -6.19
CA LYS A 168 19.09 27.24 -6.66
C LYS A 168 19.27 26.56 -8.02
N TYR A 169 18.80 25.33 -8.19
CA TYR A 169 18.90 24.62 -9.48
C TYR A 169 18.18 25.37 -10.59
N ILE A 170 17.01 25.94 -10.32
CA ILE A 170 16.24 26.76 -11.25
C ILE A 170 17.07 27.98 -11.71
N ALA A 171 17.71 28.67 -10.77
CA ALA A 171 18.51 29.86 -11.08
C ALA A 171 19.85 29.53 -11.79
N ASP A 172 20.55 28.47 -11.34
CA ASP A 172 21.85 28.07 -11.90
C ASP A 172 21.73 27.56 -13.35
N ASN A 173 20.56 27.02 -13.73
CA ASN A 173 20.32 26.39 -15.04
C ASN A 173 19.39 27.21 -15.95
N ASP A 174 19.06 28.46 -15.59
CA ASP A 174 18.16 29.33 -16.35
C ASP A 174 16.84 28.67 -16.72
N ILE A 175 16.21 28.01 -15.72
CA ILE A 175 14.95 27.27 -15.90
C ILE A 175 13.78 28.26 -15.95
N LYS A 176 12.89 28.10 -16.91
CA LYS A 176 11.59 28.78 -16.94
C LYS A 176 10.68 28.21 -15.90
N PHE A 177 10.38 28.95 -14.85
CA PHE A 177 9.58 28.48 -13.73
C PHE A 177 8.16 29.00 -13.80
N TYR A 178 7.18 28.09 -13.68
CA TYR A 178 5.75 28.38 -13.72
C TYR A 178 5.03 27.77 -12.55
N ILE A 179 4.02 28.48 -12.02
CA ILE A 179 3.14 27.98 -10.97
C ILE A 179 1.68 28.09 -11.42
N ILE A 180 0.83 27.22 -10.87
CA ILE A 180 -0.62 27.23 -11.08
C ILE A 180 -1.30 26.63 -9.86
N ASP A 181 -2.44 27.20 -9.40
CA ASP A 181 -3.32 26.56 -8.43
C ASP A 181 -4.50 25.89 -9.17
N ALA A 182 -4.21 24.76 -9.80
CA ALA A 182 -5.20 24.01 -10.58
C ALA A 182 -6.31 23.42 -9.70
N ASN A 183 -6.07 23.21 -8.40
CA ASN A 183 -7.07 22.71 -7.47
C ASN A 183 -8.13 23.78 -7.18
N LYS A 184 -7.71 25.02 -6.93
CA LYS A 184 -8.60 26.16 -6.74
C LYS A 184 -9.47 26.40 -7.98
N GLU A 185 -8.87 26.39 -9.17
CA GLU A 185 -9.60 26.54 -10.43
C GLU A 185 -10.64 25.43 -10.61
N SER A 186 -10.29 24.19 -10.36
CA SER A 186 -11.18 23.04 -10.47
C SER A 186 -12.33 23.08 -9.48
N GLN A 187 -12.07 23.49 -8.24
CA GLN A 187 -13.09 23.67 -7.20
C GLN A 187 -14.08 24.78 -7.58
N ALA A 188 -13.59 25.92 -8.06
CA ALA A 188 -14.42 27.04 -8.51
C ALA A 188 -15.38 26.65 -9.64
N LEU A 189 -14.97 25.70 -10.49
CA LEU A 189 -15.77 25.16 -11.59
C LEU A 189 -16.68 24.00 -11.18
N GLY A 190 -16.66 23.58 -9.90
CA GLY A 190 -17.47 22.46 -9.41
C GLY A 190 -16.93 21.07 -9.79
N LEU A 191 -15.67 20.96 -10.21
CA LEU A 191 -15.00 19.71 -10.55
C LEU A 191 -14.36 19.03 -9.32
N GLY A 192 -14.40 19.67 -8.14
CA GLY A 192 -13.72 19.21 -6.92
C GLY A 192 -12.21 19.14 -7.14
N ASN A 193 -11.59 18.04 -6.78
CA ASN A 193 -10.12 17.85 -6.89
C ASN A 193 -9.67 17.35 -8.29
N ARG A 194 -10.53 17.45 -9.32
CA ARG A 194 -10.20 16.95 -10.67
C ARG A 194 -9.51 18.04 -11.50
N SER A 195 -8.26 18.30 -11.20
CA SER A 195 -7.43 19.35 -11.82
C SER A 195 -6.76 18.94 -13.14
N ASN A 196 -6.92 17.70 -13.58
CA ASN A 196 -6.22 17.15 -14.73
C ASN A 196 -6.45 17.92 -16.05
N MET A 197 -7.65 18.46 -16.32
CA MET A 197 -7.91 19.26 -17.52
C MET A 197 -7.22 20.61 -17.48
N VAL A 198 -7.16 21.24 -16.31
CA VAL A 198 -6.46 22.50 -16.07
C VAL A 198 -4.94 22.32 -16.32
N LEU A 199 -4.37 21.28 -15.74
CA LEU A 199 -2.93 20.96 -15.86
C LEU A 199 -2.54 20.51 -17.27
N GLN A 200 -3.41 19.79 -17.99
CA GLN A 200 -3.18 19.41 -19.39
C GLN A 200 -3.16 20.64 -20.31
N ALA A 201 -4.05 21.61 -20.11
CA ALA A 201 -4.06 22.86 -20.87
C ALA A 201 -2.78 23.68 -20.60
N ALA A 202 -2.36 23.80 -19.34
CA ALA A 202 -1.10 24.43 -18.97
C ALA A 202 0.11 23.76 -19.65
N PHE A 203 0.14 22.41 -19.70
CA PHE A 203 1.18 21.68 -20.43
C PHE A 203 1.23 22.07 -21.91
N PHE A 204 0.12 22.05 -22.64
CA PHE A 204 0.11 22.42 -24.05
C PHE A 204 0.58 23.85 -24.30
N LYS A 205 0.25 24.78 -23.40
CA LYS A 205 0.72 26.16 -23.49
C LYS A 205 2.23 26.28 -23.30
N LEU A 206 2.81 25.49 -22.36
CA LEU A 206 4.23 25.60 -22.01
C LEU A 206 5.14 24.75 -22.89
N ALA A 207 4.73 23.56 -23.24
CA ALA A 207 5.54 22.63 -24.03
C ALA A 207 5.63 23.03 -25.52
N ASN A 208 4.70 23.87 -25.99
CA ASN A 208 4.65 24.42 -27.36
C ASN A 208 4.91 23.38 -28.46
N VAL A 209 4.38 22.17 -28.26
CA VAL A 209 4.50 21.05 -29.23
C VAL A 209 3.62 21.27 -30.45
N ILE A 210 2.44 21.85 -30.22
CA ILE A 210 1.48 22.28 -31.24
C ILE A 210 0.99 23.71 -30.89
N PRO A 211 0.48 24.50 -31.86
CA PRO A 211 -0.13 25.80 -31.59
C PRO A 211 -1.17 25.70 -30.47
N VAL A 212 -1.14 26.64 -29.52
CA VAL A 212 -2.00 26.57 -28.31
C VAL A 212 -3.49 26.58 -28.67
N GLU A 213 -3.88 27.36 -29.68
CA GLU A 213 -5.26 27.46 -30.15
C GLU A 213 -5.75 26.11 -30.69
N ASP A 214 -4.91 25.40 -31.44
CA ASP A 214 -5.22 24.07 -31.97
C ASP A 214 -5.31 23.03 -30.82
N ALA A 215 -4.37 23.08 -29.87
CA ALA A 215 -4.39 22.22 -28.69
C ALA A 215 -5.69 22.40 -27.89
N VAL A 216 -6.11 23.65 -27.63
CA VAL A 216 -7.34 23.97 -26.93
C VAL A 216 -8.57 23.45 -27.69
N ALA A 217 -8.61 23.62 -29.01
CA ALA A 217 -9.71 23.12 -29.84
C ALA A 217 -9.83 21.58 -29.75
N HIS A 218 -8.69 20.87 -29.91
CA HIS A 218 -8.66 19.42 -29.80
C HIS A 218 -9.02 18.90 -28.41
N MET A 219 -8.56 19.57 -27.34
CA MET A 219 -8.94 19.23 -25.95
C MET A 219 -10.45 19.39 -25.75
N LYS A 220 -11.05 20.50 -26.21
CA LYS A 220 -12.50 20.74 -26.10
C LYS A 220 -13.31 19.71 -26.87
N ASP A 221 -12.84 19.27 -28.02
CA ASP A 221 -13.49 18.20 -28.78
C ASP A 221 -13.35 16.82 -28.10
N ALA A 222 -12.19 16.52 -27.51
CA ALA A 222 -12.00 15.32 -26.70
C ALA A 222 -12.92 15.30 -25.46
N VAL A 223 -13.12 16.44 -24.80
CA VAL A 223 -14.08 16.62 -23.70
C VAL A 223 -15.51 16.29 -24.15
N LYS A 224 -15.96 16.84 -25.28
CA LYS A 224 -17.28 16.54 -25.83
C LYS A 224 -17.47 15.04 -26.11
N LYS A 225 -16.47 14.39 -26.73
CA LYS A 225 -16.49 12.95 -27.01
C LYS A 225 -16.55 12.10 -25.74
N THR A 226 -15.77 12.47 -24.71
CA THR A 226 -15.62 11.67 -23.46
C THR A 226 -16.80 11.86 -22.52
N TYR A 227 -17.28 13.10 -22.39
CA TYR A 227 -18.28 13.46 -21.38
C TYR A 227 -19.67 13.76 -21.94
N GLY A 228 -19.87 13.69 -23.27
CA GLY A 228 -21.15 13.99 -23.91
C GLY A 228 -22.35 13.23 -23.33
N LEU A 229 -22.15 11.94 -23.04
CA LEU A 229 -23.17 11.08 -22.42
C LEU A 229 -23.49 11.44 -20.95
N LYS A 230 -22.64 12.24 -20.29
CA LYS A 230 -22.84 12.68 -18.90
C LYS A 230 -23.63 14.01 -18.78
N GLY A 231 -24.01 14.58 -19.91
CA GLY A 231 -24.83 15.80 -20.01
C GLY A 231 -23.99 17.08 -20.17
N GLU A 232 -24.66 18.11 -20.73
CA GLU A 232 -24.04 19.40 -21.12
C GLU A 232 -23.34 20.10 -19.93
N LYS A 233 -23.89 20.02 -18.73
CA LYS A 233 -23.28 20.64 -17.54
C LYS A 233 -21.87 20.12 -17.32
N VAL A 234 -21.65 18.80 -17.39
CA VAL A 234 -20.33 18.19 -17.18
C VAL A 234 -19.37 18.56 -18.32
N VAL A 235 -19.86 18.59 -19.56
CA VAL A 235 -19.07 19.03 -20.72
C VAL A 235 -18.62 20.47 -20.55
N ASN A 236 -19.51 21.39 -20.22
CA ASN A 236 -19.21 22.82 -20.07
C ASN A 236 -18.22 23.07 -18.91
N MET A 237 -18.35 22.36 -17.78
CA MET A 237 -17.40 22.45 -16.66
C MET A 237 -15.99 22.06 -17.10
N ASN A 238 -15.83 20.97 -17.87
CA ASN A 238 -14.52 20.53 -18.34
C ASN A 238 -13.96 21.44 -19.45
N ILE A 239 -14.79 22.02 -20.32
CA ILE A 239 -14.37 23.02 -21.29
C ILE A 239 -13.85 24.27 -20.57
N ALA A 240 -14.57 24.77 -19.56
CA ALA A 240 -14.11 25.89 -18.74
C ALA A 240 -12.79 25.60 -18.01
N ALA A 241 -12.55 24.35 -17.60
CA ALA A 241 -11.28 23.94 -16.99
C ALA A 241 -10.10 24.00 -17.96
N VAL A 242 -10.31 23.73 -19.26
CA VAL A 242 -9.29 23.94 -20.30
C VAL A 242 -8.92 25.42 -20.40
N ASP A 243 -9.93 26.30 -20.46
CA ASP A 243 -9.70 27.76 -20.55
C ASP A 243 -9.01 28.29 -19.27
N ALA A 244 -9.39 27.80 -18.09
CA ALA A 244 -8.76 28.13 -16.82
C ALA A 244 -7.27 27.77 -16.81
N GLY A 245 -6.89 26.58 -17.31
CA GLY A 245 -5.49 26.15 -17.37
C GLY A 245 -4.58 27.04 -18.23
N ILE A 246 -5.15 27.67 -19.27
CA ILE A 246 -4.43 28.66 -20.07
C ILE A 246 -4.28 30.01 -19.34
N ASN A 247 -5.31 30.43 -18.60
CA ASN A 247 -5.40 31.77 -18.03
C ASN A 247 -4.82 31.90 -16.62
N ALA A 248 -4.85 30.83 -15.82
CA ALA A 248 -4.41 30.82 -14.43
C ALA A 248 -2.89 30.57 -14.27
N LEU A 249 -2.18 30.32 -15.38
CA LEU A 249 -0.74 30.06 -15.36
C LEU A 249 0.03 31.33 -15.05
N VAL A 250 0.92 31.28 -14.07
CA VAL A 250 1.81 32.38 -13.64
C VAL A 250 3.25 32.02 -13.96
N GLU A 251 3.95 32.88 -14.70
CA GLU A 251 5.39 32.79 -14.91
C GLU A 251 6.11 33.47 -13.75
N VAL A 252 6.95 32.71 -13.07
CA VAL A 252 7.72 33.20 -11.90
C VAL A 252 8.99 33.88 -12.34
N LYS A 253 9.21 35.07 -11.86
CA LYS A 253 10.47 35.76 -12.09
C LYS A 253 11.58 35.11 -11.26
N VAL A 254 12.49 34.39 -11.93
CA VAL A 254 13.69 33.79 -11.30
C VAL A 254 14.58 34.87 -10.76
N LYS A 255 14.91 34.81 -9.47
CA LYS A 255 15.75 35.79 -8.81
C LYS A 255 17.22 35.36 -8.83
N PRO A 256 18.17 36.23 -9.24
CA PRO A 256 19.61 35.90 -9.25
C PRO A 256 20.14 35.44 -7.88
N GLU A 257 19.61 35.98 -6.78
CA GLU A 257 19.99 35.63 -5.42
C GLU A 257 19.70 34.19 -5.04
N TRP A 258 18.80 33.48 -5.74
CA TRP A 258 18.51 32.05 -5.51
C TRP A 258 19.74 31.16 -5.73
N THR A 259 20.71 31.59 -6.53
CA THR A 259 21.98 30.86 -6.70
C THR A 259 22.76 30.67 -5.39
N ASN A 260 22.49 31.52 -4.39
CA ASN A 260 23.13 31.47 -3.07
C ASN A 260 22.31 30.66 -2.01
N LEU A 261 21.14 30.20 -2.37
CA LEU A 261 20.30 29.45 -1.42
C LEU A 261 20.92 28.11 -1.06
N THR A 262 20.74 27.74 0.21
CA THR A 262 21.16 26.47 0.75
C THR A 262 19.96 25.83 1.44
N GLY A 263 19.87 24.53 1.42
CA GLY A 263 18.78 23.81 2.07
C GLY A 263 18.34 22.65 1.18
N LYS A 264 18.53 21.43 1.68
CA LYS A 264 18.24 20.23 0.93
C LYS A 264 16.73 19.98 0.85
N ALA A 265 16.26 19.54 -0.31
CA ALA A 265 14.89 19.12 -0.52
C ALA A 265 14.57 17.86 0.30
N LEU A 266 15.45 16.87 0.23
CA LEU A 266 15.28 15.61 0.96
C LEU A 266 15.94 15.72 2.34
N LYS A 267 15.16 15.48 3.40
CA LYS A 267 15.68 15.39 4.76
C LYS A 267 16.41 14.08 4.97
N PRO A 268 17.54 14.06 5.72
CA PRO A 268 18.17 12.83 6.15
C PRO A 268 17.18 11.97 6.93
N ALA A 269 17.31 10.64 6.83
CA ALA A 269 16.55 9.71 7.66
C ALA A 269 16.92 9.90 9.15
N ASP A 270 15.93 9.76 10.03
CA ASP A 270 16.15 9.79 11.47
C ASP A 270 17.05 8.58 11.88
N GLU A 271 18.17 8.89 12.53
CA GLU A 271 19.15 7.89 12.97
C GLU A 271 18.60 6.90 14.01
N SER A 272 17.53 7.25 14.73
CA SER A 272 16.87 6.40 15.71
C SER A 272 16.01 5.29 15.10
N LEU A 273 15.73 5.34 13.79
CA LEU A 273 14.89 4.37 13.10
C LEU A 273 15.57 2.99 13.01
N PRO A 274 14.83 1.89 13.05
CA PRO A 274 15.36 0.55 12.81
C PRO A 274 16.11 0.47 11.47
N TYR A 275 17.13 -0.40 11.41
CA TYR A 275 18.00 -0.55 10.24
C TYR A 275 17.23 -0.65 8.91
N VAL A 276 16.24 -1.57 8.84
CA VAL A 276 15.44 -1.80 7.63
C VAL A 276 14.65 -0.55 7.21
N ILE A 277 14.15 0.19 8.19
CA ILE A 277 13.39 1.42 7.92
C ILE A 277 14.32 2.49 7.35
N LYS A 278 15.42 2.77 8.05
CA LYS A 278 16.38 3.81 7.68
C LYS A 278 17.08 3.51 6.34
N ASN A 279 17.58 2.27 6.18
CA ASN A 279 18.48 1.94 5.07
C ASN A 279 17.78 1.30 3.85
N ILE A 280 16.53 0.86 3.97
CA ILE A 280 15.80 0.24 2.87
C ILE A 280 14.49 0.99 2.58
N LEU A 281 13.58 1.10 3.58
CA LEU A 281 12.25 1.68 3.35
C LEU A 281 12.33 3.16 2.95
N VAL A 282 13.08 3.97 3.69
CA VAL A 282 13.20 5.41 3.42
C VAL A 282 13.80 5.68 2.04
N PRO A 283 14.93 5.07 1.62
CA PRO A 283 15.45 5.25 0.27
C PRO A 283 14.49 4.78 -0.84
N ILE A 284 13.85 3.63 -0.67
CA ILE A 284 12.88 3.12 -1.67
C ILE A 284 11.68 4.06 -1.79
N ASN A 285 11.14 4.54 -0.66
CA ASN A 285 10.04 5.50 -0.68
C ASN A 285 10.46 6.86 -1.28
N ALA A 286 11.72 7.24 -1.19
CA ALA A 286 12.30 8.41 -1.85
C ALA A 286 12.63 8.18 -3.35
N GLN A 287 12.23 7.03 -3.92
CA GLN A 287 12.54 6.63 -5.31
C GLN A 287 14.05 6.47 -5.61
N LYS A 288 14.84 6.14 -4.58
CA LYS A 288 16.28 5.87 -4.64
C LYS A 288 16.64 4.42 -4.33
N GLY A 289 15.69 3.50 -4.50
CA GLY A 289 15.90 2.07 -4.25
C GLY A 289 16.95 1.44 -5.15
N ASP A 290 17.12 1.95 -6.35
CA ASP A 290 18.09 1.44 -7.32
C ASP A 290 19.55 1.73 -6.93
N ASP A 291 19.78 2.71 -6.05
CA ASP A 291 21.09 3.07 -5.53
C ASP A 291 21.50 2.23 -4.31
N LEU A 292 20.61 1.37 -3.81
CA LEU A 292 20.91 0.54 -2.64
C LEU A 292 21.94 -0.55 -2.97
N PRO A 293 22.99 -0.70 -2.12
CA PRO A 293 23.94 -1.79 -2.27
C PRO A 293 23.31 -3.13 -1.91
N VAL A 294 23.83 -4.21 -2.49
CA VAL A 294 23.37 -5.59 -2.21
C VAL A 294 23.48 -5.91 -0.72
N SER A 295 24.54 -5.45 -0.06
CA SER A 295 24.75 -5.65 1.38
C SER A 295 23.67 -5.03 2.28
N ALA A 296 22.90 -4.06 1.77
CA ALA A 296 21.77 -3.47 2.52
C ALA A 296 20.71 -4.52 2.90
N PHE A 297 20.60 -5.60 2.12
CA PHE A 297 19.64 -6.69 2.31
C PHE A 297 20.19 -7.87 3.09
N LYS A 298 21.35 -7.71 3.76
CA LYS A 298 21.93 -8.75 4.59
C LYS A 298 20.99 -9.17 5.71
N GLY A 299 20.79 -10.49 5.86
CA GLY A 299 19.84 -11.08 6.82
C GLY A 299 18.40 -11.20 6.28
N MET A 300 18.19 -10.92 4.98
CA MET A 300 16.92 -11.08 4.27
C MET A 300 17.08 -11.92 2.99
N GLU A 301 18.15 -12.71 2.93
CA GLU A 301 18.51 -13.53 1.75
C GLU A 301 17.48 -14.63 1.46
N ASP A 302 16.71 -15.03 2.46
CA ASP A 302 15.62 -15.99 2.38
C ASP A 302 14.29 -15.36 1.92
N GLY A 303 14.27 -14.05 1.63
CA GLY A 303 13.07 -13.31 1.20
C GLY A 303 12.17 -12.89 2.36
N THR A 304 12.55 -13.07 3.63
CA THR A 304 11.78 -12.56 4.77
C THR A 304 11.88 -11.04 4.89
N MET A 305 10.81 -10.40 5.33
CA MET A 305 10.76 -8.97 5.59
C MET A 305 10.13 -8.72 6.97
N PRO A 306 10.64 -7.77 7.77
CA PRO A 306 10.05 -7.43 9.05
C PRO A 306 8.59 -6.99 8.94
N LEU A 307 7.74 -7.48 9.84
CA LEU A 307 6.34 -7.10 9.90
C LEU A 307 6.14 -5.67 10.42
N GLY A 308 5.07 -5.00 9.97
CA GLY A 308 4.62 -3.72 10.48
C GLY A 308 5.46 -2.52 10.01
N THR A 309 6.18 -2.65 8.90
CA THR A 309 7.00 -1.55 8.37
C THR A 309 6.16 -0.42 7.78
N SER A 310 4.92 -0.68 7.35
CA SER A 310 4.00 0.33 6.79
C SER A 310 3.69 1.50 7.76
N LYS A 311 3.77 1.28 9.08
CA LYS A 311 3.54 2.34 10.07
C LYS A 311 4.54 3.50 10.00
N TYR A 312 5.68 3.29 9.34
CA TYR A 312 6.73 4.30 9.17
C TYR A 312 6.59 5.12 7.88
N GLU A 313 5.67 4.77 6.98
CA GLU A 313 5.50 5.51 5.73
C GLU A 313 4.98 6.93 5.96
N LYS A 314 3.96 7.10 6.82
CA LYS A 314 3.37 8.38 7.17
C LYS A 314 3.13 9.27 5.94
N ARG A 315 2.35 8.77 4.99
CA ARG A 315 2.23 9.34 3.64
C ARG A 315 1.65 10.75 3.61
N GLY A 316 0.76 11.11 4.57
CA GLY A 316 0.18 12.46 4.71
C GLY A 316 -0.61 12.90 3.47
N ILE A 317 -1.38 11.98 2.86
CA ILE A 317 -2.06 12.18 1.58
C ILE A 317 -3.52 12.61 1.71
N ALA A 318 -4.05 12.66 2.93
CA ALA A 318 -5.45 13.01 3.16
C ALA A 318 -5.73 14.48 2.81
N THR A 319 -6.77 14.74 2.03
CA THR A 319 -7.31 16.10 1.80
C THR A 319 -8.30 16.51 2.89
N HIS A 320 -8.97 15.53 3.50
CA HIS A 320 -9.89 15.71 4.62
C HIS A 320 -9.62 14.62 5.66
N LEU A 321 -9.77 14.96 6.92
CA LEU A 321 -9.58 14.05 8.05
C LEU A 321 -10.88 13.87 8.85
N PRO A 322 -11.14 12.67 9.40
CA PRO A 322 -12.27 12.45 10.27
C PRO A 322 -12.00 13.11 11.64
N VAL A 323 -12.87 14.02 12.05
CA VAL A 323 -12.85 14.66 13.36
C VAL A 323 -13.98 14.09 14.21
N TRP A 324 -13.64 13.62 15.42
CA TRP A 324 -14.53 12.97 16.35
C TRP A 324 -15.07 13.94 17.41
N ASP A 325 -16.40 13.91 17.61
CA ASP A 325 -17.09 14.59 18.70
C ASP A 325 -17.53 13.54 19.73
N ALA A 326 -16.91 13.60 20.90
CA ALA A 326 -17.16 12.66 21.99
C ALA A 326 -18.57 12.77 22.60
N ALA A 327 -19.16 13.96 22.59
CA ALA A 327 -20.47 14.21 23.19
C ALA A 327 -21.59 13.54 22.40
N GLU A 328 -21.49 13.53 21.07
CA GLU A 328 -22.45 12.93 20.16
C GLU A 328 -22.20 11.43 19.91
N CYS A 329 -21.04 10.89 20.33
CA CYS A 329 -20.61 9.53 19.99
C CYS A 329 -21.37 8.46 20.78
N LEU A 330 -21.90 7.47 20.06
CA LEU A 330 -22.56 6.29 20.63
C LEU A 330 -21.60 5.20 21.10
N GLN A 331 -20.31 5.30 20.79
CA GLN A 331 -19.27 4.30 21.05
C GLN A 331 -19.60 2.92 20.44
N CYS A 332 -20.22 2.88 19.27
CA CYS A 332 -20.57 1.64 18.57
C CYS A 332 -19.39 1.00 17.83
N ASN A 333 -18.30 1.74 17.59
CA ASN A 333 -17.09 1.35 16.89
C ASN A 333 -17.26 1.02 15.39
N MET A 334 -18.41 1.36 14.78
CA MET A 334 -18.67 1.11 13.37
C MET A 334 -17.64 1.81 12.46
N CYS A 335 -17.21 3.03 12.80
CA CYS A 335 -16.20 3.78 12.08
C CYS A 335 -14.83 3.03 12.01
N SER A 336 -14.44 2.38 13.10
CA SER A 336 -13.27 1.52 13.13
C SER A 336 -13.48 0.25 12.32
N PHE A 337 -14.67 -0.37 12.47
CA PHE A 337 -15.03 -1.63 11.79
C PHE A 337 -14.89 -1.53 10.28
N VAL A 338 -15.38 -0.47 9.66
CA VAL A 338 -15.35 -0.26 8.20
C VAL A 338 -14.06 0.38 7.69
N CYS A 339 -13.15 0.83 8.55
CA CYS A 339 -11.95 1.52 8.11
C CYS A 339 -11.00 0.57 7.37
N PRO A 340 -10.71 0.78 6.07
CA PRO A 340 -9.91 -0.15 5.27
C PRO A 340 -8.42 -0.14 5.66
N HIS A 341 -7.94 0.94 6.27
CA HIS A 341 -6.53 1.13 6.60
C HIS A 341 -6.23 1.09 8.10
N ALA A 342 -7.24 0.80 8.93
CA ALA A 342 -7.12 0.74 10.39
C ALA A 342 -6.57 2.04 11.02
N VAL A 343 -6.90 3.19 10.45
CA VAL A 343 -6.40 4.50 10.91
C VAL A 343 -7.25 5.16 12.00
N ILE A 344 -8.51 4.73 12.16
CA ILE A 344 -9.41 5.19 13.21
C ILE A 344 -9.74 4.02 14.13
N ARG A 345 -9.40 4.13 15.44
CA ARG A 345 -9.51 3.04 16.40
C ARG A 345 -10.04 3.52 17.74
N PRO A 346 -10.93 2.74 18.38
CA PRO A 346 -11.34 2.98 19.77
C PRO A 346 -10.31 2.41 20.74
N PHE A 347 -10.11 3.11 21.84
CA PHE A 347 -9.24 2.66 22.93
C PHE A 347 -9.97 2.72 24.26
N LEU A 348 -9.62 1.78 25.16
CA LEU A 348 -10.09 1.71 26.54
C LEU A 348 -8.90 1.92 27.48
N LEU A 349 -8.97 2.94 28.32
CA LEU A 349 -7.90 3.30 29.24
C LEU A 349 -8.33 3.02 30.69
N ASP A 350 -7.43 2.42 31.47
CA ASP A 350 -7.59 2.34 32.93
C ASP A 350 -7.07 3.59 33.61
N GLU A 351 -7.21 3.66 34.92
CA GLU A 351 -6.83 4.83 35.73
C GLU A 351 -5.34 5.21 35.59
N GLY A 352 -4.45 4.21 35.47
CA GLY A 352 -3.02 4.44 35.31
C GLY A 352 -2.69 5.05 33.95
N GLU A 353 -3.32 4.53 32.91
CA GLU A 353 -3.15 5.02 31.53
C GLU A 353 -3.77 6.42 31.35
N VAL A 354 -4.90 6.70 32.03
CA VAL A 354 -5.52 8.05 32.06
C VAL A 354 -4.57 9.07 32.64
N LYS A 355 -3.85 8.73 33.71
CA LYS A 355 -2.88 9.65 34.37
C LYS A 355 -1.65 9.91 33.48
N ALA A 356 -1.31 8.96 32.57
CA ALA A 356 -0.20 9.07 31.65
C ALA A 356 -0.58 9.68 30.29
N ALA A 357 -1.87 9.88 30.05
CA ALA A 357 -2.38 10.41 28.78
C ALA A 357 -1.94 11.88 28.57
N PRO A 358 -1.75 12.33 27.31
CA PRO A 358 -1.57 13.74 26.97
C PRO A 358 -2.67 14.61 27.58
N VAL A 359 -2.30 15.82 28.06
CA VAL A 359 -3.19 16.68 28.84
C VAL A 359 -4.47 17.06 28.10
N ASP A 360 -4.38 17.30 26.80
CA ASP A 360 -5.49 17.76 25.96
C ASP A 360 -6.27 16.61 25.29
N MET A 361 -5.94 15.35 25.62
CA MET A 361 -6.62 14.20 25.03
C MET A 361 -8.07 14.09 25.50
N THR A 362 -9.00 14.01 24.58
CA THR A 362 -10.43 13.84 24.88
C THR A 362 -10.72 12.42 25.38
N LEU A 363 -11.11 12.30 26.65
CA LEU A 363 -11.48 11.05 27.31
C LEU A 363 -12.89 11.13 27.85
N VAL A 364 -13.72 10.12 27.62
CA VAL A 364 -15.09 10.02 28.15
C VAL A 364 -15.30 8.65 28.82
N ASP A 365 -16.35 8.52 29.63
CA ASP A 365 -16.67 7.24 30.26
C ASP A 365 -17.01 6.19 29.22
N ALA A 366 -16.43 4.99 29.33
CA ALA A 366 -16.72 3.88 28.45
C ALA A 366 -18.13 3.35 28.68
N LYS A 367 -18.93 3.18 27.63
CA LYS A 367 -20.32 2.71 27.66
C LYS A 367 -20.40 1.25 27.25
N GLY A 368 -21.09 0.41 28.03
CA GLY A 368 -21.40 -0.99 27.70
C GLY A 368 -21.09 -1.94 28.83
N PRO A 369 -21.59 -3.19 28.72
CA PRO A 369 -21.36 -4.24 29.72
C PRO A 369 -19.86 -4.48 29.95
N GLY A 370 -19.44 -4.63 31.19
CA GLY A 370 -18.04 -4.92 31.54
C GLY A 370 -17.08 -3.70 31.48
N LEU A 371 -17.49 -2.54 30.97
CA LEU A 371 -16.60 -1.40 30.73
C LEU A 371 -16.60 -0.34 31.84
N ALA A 372 -17.36 -0.54 32.90
CA ALA A 372 -17.41 0.38 34.05
C ALA A 372 -16.01 0.64 34.62
N GLY A 373 -15.71 1.90 34.93
CA GLY A 373 -14.40 2.33 35.43
C GLY A 373 -13.30 2.53 34.39
N LEU A 374 -13.58 2.28 33.12
CA LEU A 374 -12.67 2.58 32.02
C LEU A 374 -13.05 3.89 31.30
N LYS A 375 -12.06 4.57 30.76
CA LYS A 375 -12.27 5.69 29.83
C LYS A 375 -12.17 5.20 28.38
N TYR A 376 -12.93 5.87 27.53
CA TYR A 376 -12.99 5.62 26.09
C TYR A 376 -12.48 6.83 25.32
N THR A 377 -11.73 6.59 24.28
CA THR A 377 -11.36 7.59 23.27
C THR A 377 -11.33 6.99 21.87
N MET A 378 -11.33 7.87 20.86
CA MET A 378 -11.18 7.50 19.46
C MET A 378 -9.88 8.11 18.92
N GLY A 379 -8.89 7.27 18.68
CA GLY A 379 -7.62 7.67 18.06
C GLY A 379 -7.72 7.69 16.54
N VAL A 380 -7.08 8.67 15.91
CA VAL A 380 -6.95 8.77 14.45
C VAL A 380 -5.49 8.98 14.07
N SER A 381 -4.93 8.07 13.26
CA SER A 381 -3.62 8.29 12.63
C SER A 381 -3.80 9.19 11.42
N THR A 382 -3.63 10.49 11.61
CA THR A 382 -3.91 11.53 10.60
C THR A 382 -3.02 11.40 9.36
N LEU A 383 -1.75 11.02 9.53
CA LEU A 383 -0.79 10.86 8.45
C LEU A 383 -0.98 9.56 7.62
N ASP A 384 -1.76 8.60 8.13
CA ASP A 384 -2.04 7.34 7.44
C ASP A 384 -3.45 7.29 6.83
N CYS A 385 -4.28 8.32 7.06
CA CYS A 385 -5.62 8.43 6.51
C CYS A 385 -5.58 8.65 5.00
N THR A 386 -6.49 7.98 4.27
CA THR A 386 -6.65 8.11 2.81
C THR A 386 -7.84 8.99 2.41
N SER A 387 -8.48 9.67 3.36
CA SER A 387 -9.61 10.60 3.09
C SER A 387 -10.83 9.94 2.41
N CYS A 388 -11.04 8.64 2.56
CA CYS A 388 -12.10 7.90 1.84
C CYS A 388 -13.52 8.17 2.35
N GLY A 389 -13.70 8.68 3.56
CA GLY A 389 -15.01 9.01 4.14
C GLY A 389 -15.86 7.83 4.64
N SER A 390 -15.42 6.57 4.45
CA SER A 390 -16.20 5.37 4.85
C SER A 390 -16.62 5.38 6.32
N CYS A 391 -15.74 5.86 7.21
CA CYS A 391 -16.02 5.96 8.65
C CYS A 391 -17.16 6.93 8.97
N VAL A 392 -17.26 8.05 8.25
CA VAL A 392 -18.33 9.03 8.40
C VAL A 392 -19.63 8.52 7.78
N ALA A 393 -19.55 7.92 6.59
CA ALA A 393 -20.72 7.36 5.89
C ALA A 393 -21.41 6.25 6.71
N SER A 394 -20.63 5.42 7.41
CA SER A 394 -21.14 4.33 8.25
C SER A 394 -21.51 4.75 9.69
N CYS A 395 -21.27 6.00 10.06
CA CYS A 395 -21.58 6.48 11.41
C CYS A 395 -23.10 6.72 11.57
N PRO A 396 -23.78 6.09 12.57
CA PRO A 396 -25.21 6.34 12.82
C PRO A 396 -25.53 7.81 13.18
N LYS A 397 -24.51 8.56 13.59
CA LYS A 397 -24.56 10.01 13.89
C LYS A 397 -23.67 10.79 12.91
N SER A 398 -23.71 10.42 11.63
CA SER A 398 -22.94 11.08 10.57
C SER A 398 -23.15 12.59 10.56
N GLY A 399 -22.07 13.34 10.38
CA GLY A 399 -22.04 14.80 10.42
C GLY A 399 -22.14 15.43 11.82
N LYS A 400 -22.42 14.63 12.88
CA LYS A 400 -22.43 15.07 14.28
C LYS A 400 -21.26 14.45 15.04
N ALA A 401 -21.36 13.15 15.35
CA ALA A 401 -20.32 12.44 16.09
C ALA A 401 -19.02 12.24 15.30
N LEU A 402 -19.10 12.24 13.98
CA LEU A 402 -17.94 12.13 13.09
C LEU A 402 -18.20 12.91 11.80
N LYS A 403 -17.27 13.76 11.42
CA LYS A 403 -17.34 14.58 10.20
C LYS A 403 -15.97 14.65 9.50
N MET A 404 -15.96 14.76 8.18
CA MET A 404 -14.74 15.05 7.42
C MET A 404 -14.48 16.55 7.42
N VAL A 405 -13.27 16.94 7.80
CA VAL A 405 -12.81 18.35 7.88
C VAL A 405 -11.57 18.50 7.00
N PRO A 406 -11.41 19.60 6.26
CA PRO A 406 -10.22 19.87 5.47
C PRO A 406 -8.92 19.73 6.29
N THR A 407 -7.89 19.13 5.71
CA THR A 407 -6.66 18.78 6.46
C THR A 407 -5.95 20.02 7.04
N HIS A 408 -6.01 21.17 6.37
CA HIS A 408 -5.41 22.41 6.87
C HIS A 408 -6.09 22.98 8.13
N GLU A 409 -7.30 22.52 8.46
CA GLU A 409 -8.04 22.89 9.68
C GLU A 409 -7.80 21.91 10.85
N VAL A 410 -7.02 20.83 10.65
CA VAL A 410 -6.81 19.76 11.63
C VAL A 410 -5.33 19.62 11.96
N SER A 411 -5.02 19.45 13.25
CA SER A 411 -3.65 19.15 13.66
C SER A 411 -3.20 17.78 13.09
N LEU A 412 -2.01 17.76 12.50
CA LEU A 412 -1.34 16.55 12.05
C LEU A 412 -0.42 15.94 13.13
N ASP A 413 -0.45 16.47 14.35
CA ASP A 413 0.32 15.93 15.47
C ASP A 413 -0.08 14.49 15.77
N GLN A 414 0.91 13.65 16.00
CA GLN A 414 0.76 12.22 16.27
C GLN A 414 0.90 11.88 17.76
N THR A 415 0.99 12.86 18.65
CA THR A 415 1.24 12.64 20.09
C THR A 415 0.20 11.72 20.70
N ASP A 416 -1.08 12.03 20.51
CA ASP A 416 -2.19 11.20 20.99
C ASP A 416 -2.17 9.80 20.39
N TRP A 417 -1.98 9.69 19.08
CA TRP A 417 -1.90 8.40 18.40
C TRP A 417 -0.73 7.55 18.92
N ASN A 418 0.44 8.14 19.06
CA ASN A 418 1.63 7.43 19.54
C ASN A 418 1.41 6.92 20.97
N PHE A 419 0.84 7.72 21.84
CA PHE A 419 0.47 7.28 23.19
C PHE A 419 -0.56 6.14 23.14
N LEU A 420 -1.63 6.28 22.37
CA LEU A 420 -2.70 5.27 22.29
C LEU A 420 -2.21 3.93 21.80
N THR A 421 -1.19 3.88 20.95
CA THR A 421 -0.58 2.61 20.51
C THR A 421 0.20 1.88 21.62
N THR A 422 0.46 2.53 22.77
CA THR A 422 1.08 1.89 23.94
C THR A 422 0.06 1.38 24.96
N VAL A 423 -1.22 1.75 24.81
CA VAL A 423 -2.30 1.34 25.72
C VAL A 423 -2.55 -0.17 25.62
N LYS A 424 -2.64 -0.83 26.76
CA LYS A 424 -2.85 -2.29 26.81
C LYS A 424 -4.27 -2.67 26.44
N GLU A 425 -4.43 -3.75 25.69
CA GLU A 425 -5.75 -4.31 25.41
C GLU A 425 -6.45 -4.81 26.68
N LYS A 426 -7.73 -4.51 26.80
CA LYS A 426 -8.57 -4.93 27.93
C LYS A 426 -9.37 -6.20 27.56
N THR A 427 -8.68 -7.26 27.11
CA THR A 427 -9.25 -8.46 26.51
C THR A 427 -10.27 -9.19 27.43
N SER A 428 -10.05 -9.18 28.75
CA SER A 428 -10.96 -9.80 29.71
C SER A 428 -12.26 -8.99 29.95
N ARG A 429 -12.33 -7.77 29.42
CA ARG A 429 -13.46 -6.84 29.62
C ARG A 429 -14.40 -6.79 28.41
N VAL A 430 -14.01 -7.37 27.27
CA VAL A 430 -14.77 -7.30 26.02
C VAL A 430 -14.85 -8.66 25.34
N ASP A 431 -16.00 -8.93 24.73
CA ASP A 431 -16.17 -10.11 23.88
C ASP A 431 -15.73 -9.77 22.44
N LYS A 432 -14.62 -10.40 21.99
CA LYS A 432 -14.04 -10.19 20.66
C LYS A 432 -14.96 -10.65 19.50
N PHE A 433 -15.98 -11.48 19.79
CA PHE A 433 -16.94 -11.97 18.78
C PHE A 433 -18.14 -11.04 18.58
N THR A 434 -18.15 -9.87 19.21
CA THR A 434 -19.11 -8.81 18.94
C THR A 434 -18.50 -7.73 18.05
N LEU A 435 -19.32 -7.02 17.25
CA LEU A 435 -18.84 -5.91 16.42
C LEU A 435 -18.05 -4.89 17.27
N LYS A 436 -18.64 -4.43 18.36
CA LYS A 436 -18.02 -3.44 19.25
C LYS A 436 -16.74 -3.99 19.89
N GLY A 437 -16.77 -5.22 20.40
CA GLY A 437 -15.66 -5.83 21.12
C GLY A 437 -14.48 -6.16 20.24
N SER A 438 -14.72 -6.63 19.00
CA SER A 438 -13.64 -6.92 18.04
C SER A 438 -12.77 -5.70 17.78
N GLN A 439 -13.34 -4.49 17.76
CA GLN A 439 -12.63 -3.28 17.42
C GLN A 439 -11.73 -2.74 18.56
N PHE A 440 -11.86 -3.25 19.78
CA PHE A 440 -10.90 -2.99 20.85
C PHE A 440 -9.65 -3.89 20.78
N LYS A 441 -9.67 -4.90 19.90
CA LYS A 441 -8.48 -5.70 19.57
C LYS A 441 -7.60 -4.94 18.58
N GLN A 442 -6.29 -5.00 18.77
CA GLN A 442 -5.35 -4.45 17.81
C GLN A 442 -5.52 -5.17 16.45
N PRO A 443 -5.75 -4.45 15.36
CA PRO A 443 -5.67 -5.06 14.04
C PRO A 443 -4.21 -5.44 13.74
N LEU A 444 -4.00 -6.66 13.26
CA LEU A 444 -2.67 -7.12 12.86
C LEU A 444 -2.43 -6.95 11.36
N VAL A 445 -3.22 -6.09 10.75
CA VAL A 445 -2.99 -5.48 9.42
C VAL A 445 -3.37 -4.00 9.50
N GLU A 446 -2.45 -3.11 9.16
CA GLU A 446 -2.65 -1.66 9.28
C GLU A 446 -1.88 -0.88 8.21
N PHE A 447 -2.40 0.30 7.85
CA PHE A 447 -1.76 1.24 6.92
C PHE A 447 -1.35 0.60 5.59
N ASN A 448 -2.20 -0.28 5.08
CA ASN A 448 -1.96 -0.98 3.82
C ASN A 448 -2.09 -0.04 2.61
N GLY A 449 -1.52 -0.45 1.47
CA GLY A 449 -1.53 0.29 0.22
C GLY A 449 -2.77 0.08 -0.65
N ALA A 450 -3.88 -0.44 -0.11
CA ALA A 450 -5.12 -0.64 -0.85
C ALA A 450 -5.78 0.68 -1.27
N CYS A 451 -6.80 0.61 -2.11
CA CYS A 451 -7.59 1.76 -2.56
C CYS A 451 -8.22 2.51 -1.38
N ALA A 452 -8.37 3.82 -1.52
CA ALA A 452 -9.18 4.61 -0.60
C ALA A 452 -10.62 4.08 -0.63
N GLY A 453 -11.15 3.67 0.54
CA GLY A 453 -12.47 3.04 0.63
C GLY A 453 -12.53 1.58 0.15
N CYS A 454 -11.40 0.88 0.11
CA CYS A 454 -11.35 -0.54 -0.27
C CYS A 454 -12.36 -1.38 0.53
N GLY A 455 -13.17 -2.18 -0.18
CA GLY A 455 -14.16 -3.08 0.42
C GLY A 455 -13.58 -4.44 0.85
N GLU A 456 -12.33 -4.77 0.50
CA GLU A 456 -11.71 -6.06 0.82
C GLU A 456 -11.00 -6.05 2.18
N THR A 457 -10.24 -4.99 2.46
CA THR A 457 -9.35 -4.93 3.63
C THR A 457 -10.05 -4.93 4.99
N PRO A 458 -11.30 -4.41 5.17
CA PRO A 458 -12.00 -4.54 6.44
C PRO A 458 -12.25 -5.98 6.87
N TYR A 459 -12.46 -6.93 5.94
CA TYR A 459 -12.67 -8.34 6.26
C TYR A 459 -11.41 -8.98 6.83
N ILE A 460 -10.27 -8.84 6.15
CA ILE A 460 -9.02 -9.41 6.67
C ILE A 460 -8.57 -8.71 7.96
N LYS A 461 -8.83 -7.40 8.09
CA LYS A 461 -8.58 -6.67 9.35
C LYS A 461 -9.34 -7.32 10.49
N LEU A 462 -10.64 -7.58 10.34
CA LEU A 462 -11.46 -8.24 11.35
C LEU A 462 -10.92 -9.63 11.69
N LEU A 463 -10.57 -10.46 10.70
CA LEU A 463 -9.97 -11.77 10.94
C LEU A 463 -8.66 -11.67 11.73
N THR A 464 -7.83 -10.70 11.42
CA THR A 464 -6.56 -10.53 12.17
C THR A 464 -6.79 -10.04 13.61
N GLN A 465 -7.87 -9.29 13.88
CA GLN A 465 -8.26 -8.91 15.24
C GLN A 465 -8.73 -10.11 16.06
N MET A 466 -9.30 -11.11 15.41
CA MET A 466 -9.85 -12.31 16.07
C MET A 466 -8.82 -13.43 16.21
N PHE A 467 -7.98 -13.63 15.20
CA PHE A 467 -7.15 -14.83 15.05
C PHE A 467 -5.69 -14.57 14.68
N GLY A 468 -5.31 -13.33 14.36
CA GLY A 468 -4.06 -13.00 13.68
C GLY A 468 -2.78 -13.44 14.39
N ASP A 469 -2.78 -13.55 15.72
CA ASP A 469 -1.65 -14.05 16.52
C ASP A 469 -1.43 -15.57 16.41
N LYS A 470 -2.39 -16.30 15.80
CA LYS A 470 -2.39 -17.76 15.60
C LYS A 470 -2.57 -18.16 14.14
N MET A 471 -2.53 -17.20 13.22
CA MET A 471 -2.95 -17.34 11.84
C MET A 471 -1.78 -17.59 10.89
N TYR A 472 -1.87 -18.67 10.11
CA TYR A 472 -1.14 -18.83 8.86
C TYR A 472 -2.02 -18.38 7.70
N LEU A 473 -1.50 -17.56 6.83
CA LEU A 473 -2.24 -16.96 5.74
C LEU A 473 -1.50 -17.16 4.41
N ALA A 474 -2.03 -18.02 3.56
CA ALA A 474 -1.60 -18.20 2.19
C ALA A 474 -2.41 -17.30 1.27
N ASN A 475 -1.76 -16.34 0.63
CA ASN A 475 -2.41 -15.32 -0.19
C ASN A 475 -2.22 -15.61 -1.68
N ALA A 476 -3.31 -15.62 -2.44
CA ALA A 476 -3.26 -15.68 -3.90
C ALA A 476 -2.85 -14.33 -4.49
N THR A 477 -2.09 -14.35 -5.58
CA THR A 477 -1.75 -13.13 -6.34
C THR A 477 -3.01 -12.39 -6.78
N GLY A 478 -3.02 -11.07 -6.65
CA GLY A 478 -4.15 -10.19 -6.96
C GLY A 478 -4.10 -8.92 -6.11
N CYS A 479 -5.23 -8.23 -5.92
CA CYS A 479 -5.30 -7.05 -5.05
C CYS A 479 -4.80 -7.34 -3.62
N THR A 480 -5.21 -8.48 -3.07
CA THR A 480 -4.88 -8.90 -1.70
C THR A 480 -3.37 -9.06 -1.50
N GLN A 481 -2.67 -9.59 -2.49
CA GLN A 481 -1.20 -9.67 -2.48
C GLN A 481 -0.58 -8.29 -2.74
N ALA A 482 -1.10 -7.52 -3.70
CA ALA A 482 -0.50 -6.24 -4.09
C ALA A 482 -0.42 -5.24 -2.91
N TRP A 483 -1.45 -5.14 -2.07
CA TRP A 483 -1.39 -4.30 -0.88
C TRP A 483 -0.74 -5.01 0.33
N GLY A 484 -0.73 -6.34 0.37
CA GLY A 484 -0.16 -7.14 1.46
C GLY A 484 1.36 -7.31 1.39
N ALA A 485 1.93 -7.24 0.17
CA ALA A 485 3.34 -7.45 -0.11
C ALA A 485 3.96 -6.28 -0.89
N ALA A 486 3.54 -5.06 -0.63
CA ALA A 486 4.14 -3.86 -1.22
C ALA A 486 5.52 -3.56 -0.60
N MET A 487 6.44 -4.50 -0.70
CA MET A 487 7.79 -4.40 -0.12
C MET A 487 8.47 -3.07 -0.49
N PRO A 488 9.13 -2.42 0.47
CA PRO A 488 9.41 -2.82 1.85
C PRO A 488 8.30 -2.47 2.86
N CYS A 489 7.14 -2.04 2.43
CA CYS A 489 6.01 -1.62 3.26
C CYS A 489 5.10 -2.80 3.53
N VAL A 490 5.30 -3.47 4.67
CA VAL A 490 4.52 -4.63 5.10
C VAL A 490 3.43 -4.18 6.07
N PRO A 491 2.13 -4.30 5.71
CA PRO A 491 1.03 -3.87 6.56
C PRO A 491 0.67 -4.87 7.67
N TYR A 492 1.01 -6.15 7.50
CA TYR A 492 0.86 -7.13 8.56
C TYR A 492 1.83 -6.82 9.70
N CYS A 493 1.32 -6.75 10.94
CA CYS A 493 2.10 -6.31 12.09
C CYS A 493 2.01 -7.30 13.26
N LYS A 494 2.70 -6.99 14.35
CA LYS A 494 2.76 -7.80 15.57
C LYS A 494 2.02 -7.12 16.71
N ASN A 495 1.43 -7.93 17.61
CA ASN A 495 0.88 -7.47 18.87
C ASN A 495 1.98 -7.21 19.91
N ALA A 496 1.60 -6.82 21.13
CA ALA A 496 2.51 -6.52 22.23
C ALA A 496 3.36 -7.74 22.66
N GLU A 497 2.87 -8.96 22.43
CA GLU A 497 3.59 -10.22 22.70
C GLU A 497 4.54 -10.62 21.56
N GLY A 498 4.70 -9.80 20.53
CA GLY A 498 5.54 -10.05 19.37
C GLY A 498 4.98 -11.10 18.39
N LYS A 499 3.69 -11.46 18.52
CA LYS A 499 3.00 -12.40 17.64
C LYS A 499 2.23 -11.65 16.54
N GLY A 500 2.17 -12.24 15.34
CA GLY A 500 1.45 -11.69 14.20
C GLY A 500 1.09 -12.76 13.19
N VAL A 501 0.51 -12.34 12.07
CA VAL A 501 0.13 -13.24 10.98
C VAL A 501 1.37 -13.81 10.31
N ALA A 502 1.45 -15.14 10.17
CA ALA A 502 2.44 -15.78 9.31
C ALA A 502 1.92 -15.73 7.87
N TRP A 503 2.23 -14.62 7.19
CA TRP A 503 1.78 -14.35 5.84
C TRP A 503 2.77 -14.84 4.79
N SER A 504 2.27 -15.46 3.74
CA SER A 504 3.04 -15.82 2.56
C SER A 504 2.16 -15.73 1.32
N ASN A 505 2.71 -15.36 0.17
CA ASN A 505 1.96 -15.45 -1.08
C ASN A 505 2.48 -16.57 -1.97
N SER A 506 1.59 -17.08 -2.79
CA SER A 506 1.89 -18.03 -3.86
C SER A 506 1.60 -17.42 -5.22
N LEU A 507 1.87 -18.16 -6.28
CA LEU A 507 1.41 -17.83 -7.61
C LEU A 507 -0.13 -17.84 -7.67
N PHE A 508 -0.66 -17.15 -8.66
CA PHE A 508 -2.10 -16.96 -8.84
C PHE A 508 -2.85 -18.29 -8.99
N GLU A 509 -2.26 -19.23 -9.72
CA GLU A 509 -2.84 -20.52 -10.06
C GLU A 509 -2.70 -21.60 -8.98
N ASN A 510 -1.72 -21.53 -8.07
CA ASN A 510 -1.39 -22.64 -7.17
C ASN A 510 -1.59 -22.35 -5.68
N ASN A 511 -2.36 -21.31 -5.35
CA ASN A 511 -2.55 -20.92 -3.93
C ASN A 511 -3.23 -22.01 -3.08
N ALA A 512 -4.20 -22.72 -3.63
CA ALA A 512 -4.89 -23.77 -2.91
C ALA A 512 -3.93 -24.89 -2.51
N GLU A 513 -3.14 -25.38 -3.45
CA GLU A 513 -2.15 -26.43 -3.25
C GLU A 513 -1.02 -25.99 -2.30
N PHE A 514 -0.54 -24.74 -2.45
CA PHE A 514 0.45 -24.17 -1.55
C PHE A 514 -0.06 -24.10 -0.12
N SER A 515 -1.30 -23.62 0.08
CA SER A 515 -1.93 -23.55 1.39
C SER A 515 -2.17 -24.93 2.01
N TYR A 516 -2.59 -25.89 1.18
CA TYR A 516 -2.77 -27.26 1.60
C TYR A 516 -1.46 -27.89 2.08
N GLY A 517 -0.37 -27.67 1.33
CA GLY A 517 0.97 -28.11 1.74
C GLY A 517 1.41 -27.51 3.07
N MET A 518 1.16 -26.20 3.28
CA MET A 518 1.42 -25.55 4.56
C MET A 518 0.58 -26.15 5.70
N CYS A 519 -0.71 -26.45 5.46
CA CYS A 519 -1.59 -27.07 6.44
C CYS A 519 -1.05 -28.43 6.88
N LEU A 520 -0.70 -29.28 5.93
CA LEU A 520 -0.13 -30.60 6.20
C LEU A 520 1.20 -30.51 6.95
N ALA A 521 2.06 -29.58 6.58
CA ALA A 521 3.34 -29.37 7.26
C ALA A 521 3.14 -28.93 8.73
N VAL A 522 2.26 -27.96 8.99
CA VAL A 522 1.94 -27.51 10.35
C VAL A 522 1.34 -28.63 11.19
N LYS A 523 0.42 -29.42 10.62
CA LYS A 523 -0.16 -30.60 11.25
C LYS A 523 0.91 -31.63 11.62
N GLN A 524 1.77 -31.99 10.67
CA GLN A 524 2.86 -32.94 10.87
C GLN A 524 3.86 -32.51 11.96
N LEU A 525 4.27 -31.24 11.97
CA LEU A 525 5.16 -30.68 12.98
C LEU A 525 4.52 -30.74 14.37
N ARG A 526 3.22 -30.44 14.45
CA ARG A 526 2.46 -30.51 15.69
C ARG A 526 2.29 -31.97 16.18
N ASP A 527 1.96 -32.88 15.30
CA ASP A 527 1.84 -34.31 15.62
C ASP A 527 3.18 -34.89 16.11
N CYS A 528 4.28 -34.49 15.49
CA CYS A 528 5.62 -34.89 15.90
C CYS A 528 5.94 -34.44 17.35
N VAL A 529 5.76 -33.16 17.66
CA VAL A 529 6.02 -32.67 19.02
C VAL A 529 5.05 -33.26 20.04
N THR A 530 3.81 -33.51 19.66
CA THR A 530 2.82 -34.17 20.51
C THR A 530 3.18 -35.64 20.77
N GLY A 531 3.85 -36.31 19.84
CA GLY A 531 4.44 -37.62 20.05
C GLY A 531 5.42 -37.61 21.22
N TYR A 532 6.37 -36.69 21.25
CA TYR A 532 7.30 -36.54 22.38
C TYR A 532 6.58 -36.19 23.69
N VAL A 533 5.51 -35.39 23.66
CA VAL A 533 4.72 -35.10 24.87
C VAL A 533 4.06 -36.36 25.42
N LYS A 534 3.50 -37.23 24.56
CA LYS A 534 2.91 -38.51 24.96
C LYS A 534 3.96 -39.50 25.52
N GLU A 535 5.15 -39.54 24.94
CA GLU A 535 6.26 -40.34 25.45
C GLU A 535 6.69 -39.87 26.83
N LEU A 536 6.77 -38.52 27.01
CA LEU A 536 7.10 -37.93 28.31
C LEU A 536 6.04 -38.24 29.36
N ASP A 537 4.73 -38.21 29.03
CA ASP A 537 3.63 -38.58 29.94
C ASP A 537 3.76 -40.01 30.46
N ALA A 538 4.16 -40.92 29.57
CA ALA A 538 4.37 -42.31 29.94
C ALA A 538 5.56 -42.53 30.88
N LEU A 539 6.57 -41.70 30.84
CA LEU A 539 7.81 -41.83 31.62
C LEU A 539 7.79 -41.05 32.95
N THR A 540 7.24 -39.81 32.89
CA THR A 540 7.32 -38.91 34.04
C THR A 540 6.48 -39.36 35.23
N LYS A 541 6.99 -39.11 36.44
CA LYS A 541 6.32 -39.31 37.73
C LYS A 541 5.93 -37.96 38.35
N ASP A 542 6.25 -36.87 37.72
CA ASP A 542 5.88 -35.53 38.20
C ASP A 542 4.41 -35.28 37.95
N GLU A 543 3.62 -35.22 38.99
CA GLU A 543 2.17 -35.01 38.91
C GLU A 543 1.79 -33.66 38.34
N ALA A 544 2.60 -32.62 38.51
CA ALA A 544 2.34 -31.29 37.92
C ALA A 544 2.54 -31.33 36.39
N VAL A 545 3.61 -32.00 35.94
CA VAL A 545 3.87 -32.20 34.51
C VAL A 545 2.74 -33.03 33.86
N LYS A 546 2.35 -34.13 34.53
CA LYS A 546 1.21 -34.94 34.04
C LYS A 546 -0.11 -34.19 33.92
N ALA A 547 -0.43 -33.37 34.92
CA ALA A 547 -1.62 -32.53 34.89
C ALA A 547 -1.58 -31.52 33.75
N ALA A 548 -0.43 -30.90 33.49
CA ALA A 548 -0.25 -29.97 32.40
C ALA A 548 -0.33 -30.66 31.02
N ILE A 549 0.22 -31.89 30.89
CA ILE A 549 0.08 -32.69 29.68
C ILE A 549 -1.40 -33.09 29.44
N ALA A 550 -2.11 -33.53 30.46
CA ALA A 550 -3.52 -33.83 30.35
C ALA A 550 -4.32 -32.61 29.87
N LYS A 551 -4.09 -31.44 30.46
CA LYS A 551 -4.73 -30.21 30.04
C LYS A 551 -4.39 -29.81 28.60
N TYR A 552 -3.12 -29.96 28.19
CA TYR A 552 -2.68 -29.77 26.82
C TYR A 552 -3.43 -30.67 25.85
N MET A 553 -3.59 -31.94 26.18
CA MET A 553 -4.31 -32.93 25.35
C MET A 553 -5.84 -32.67 25.31
N GLU A 554 -6.43 -32.22 26.43
CA GLU A 554 -7.85 -31.85 26.50
C GLU A 554 -8.15 -30.64 25.59
N THR A 555 -7.26 -29.68 25.56
CA THR A 555 -7.43 -28.42 24.76
C THR A 555 -6.81 -28.52 23.38
N TYR A 556 -6.37 -29.69 22.93
CA TYR A 556 -5.61 -29.89 21.70
C TYR A 556 -6.25 -29.22 20.48
N ASP A 557 -7.56 -29.40 20.27
CA ASP A 557 -8.28 -28.86 19.13
C ASP A 557 -8.93 -27.49 19.34
N ASP A 558 -8.82 -26.92 20.54
CA ASP A 558 -9.34 -25.60 20.85
C ASP A 558 -8.29 -24.51 20.55
N LEU A 559 -8.62 -23.59 19.63
CA LEU A 559 -7.73 -22.52 19.17
C LEU A 559 -7.36 -21.55 20.30
N ASP A 560 -8.30 -21.21 21.18
CA ASP A 560 -8.09 -20.24 22.25
C ASP A 560 -7.52 -20.89 23.52
N ALA A 561 -8.03 -22.04 23.91
CA ALA A 561 -7.59 -22.74 25.14
C ALA A 561 -6.23 -23.43 25.00
N SER A 562 -5.84 -23.88 23.79
CA SER A 562 -4.53 -24.55 23.59
C SER A 562 -3.33 -23.64 23.90
N THR A 563 -3.43 -22.34 23.67
CA THR A 563 -2.32 -21.41 23.90
C THR A 563 -1.93 -21.30 25.37
N PRO A 564 -2.82 -21.02 26.33
CA PRO A 564 -2.47 -20.99 27.76
C PRO A 564 -2.08 -22.36 28.29
N ALA A 565 -2.70 -23.44 27.84
CA ALA A 565 -2.32 -24.80 28.22
C ALA A 565 -0.89 -25.14 27.78
N THR A 566 -0.54 -24.80 26.54
CA THR A 566 0.84 -24.91 26.02
C THR A 566 1.82 -24.10 26.85
N ALA A 567 1.49 -22.85 27.19
CA ALA A 567 2.37 -21.99 27.97
C ALA A 567 2.63 -22.55 29.38
N GLU A 568 1.62 -23.11 30.01
CA GLU A 568 1.74 -23.77 31.32
C GLU A 568 2.64 -24.99 31.25
N LEU A 569 2.45 -25.85 30.26
CA LEU A 569 3.30 -27.03 30.02
C LEU A 569 4.76 -26.60 29.79
N VAL A 570 5.01 -25.67 28.86
CA VAL A 570 6.35 -25.19 28.56
C VAL A 570 7.04 -24.60 29.80
N ALA A 571 6.33 -23.81 30.61
CA ALA A 571 6.88 -23.19 31.81
C ALA A 571 7.31 -24.22 32.85
N LEU A 572 6.58 -25.35 32.97
CA LEU A 572 6.98 -26.48 33.84
C LEU A 572 8.18 -27.21 33.29
N LEU A 573 8.23 -27.47 31.99
CA LEU A 573 9.35 -28.15 31.33
C LEU A 573 10.65 -27.33 31.40
N GLU A 574 10.58 -25.99 31.26
CA GLU A 574 11.76 -25.11 31.37
C GLU A 574 12.35 -25.04 32.80
N LYS A 575 11.57 -25.29 33.83
CA LYS A 575 11.96 -25.15 35.24
C LYS A 575 12.18 -26.50 35.94
N GLY A 576 11.65 -27.58 35.36
CA GLY A 576 11.68 -28.93 35.92
C GLY A 576 13.11 -29.52 36.01
N LYS A 577 13.25 -30.56 36.85
CA LYS A 577 14.44 -31.40 36.89
C LYS A 577 14.01 -32.79 36.47
N PHE A 578 14.65 -33.30 35.44
CA PHE A 578 14.25 -34.52 34.76
C PHE A 578 15.35 -35.57 34.82
N SER A 579 15.00 -36.84 34.76
CA SER A 579 15.94 -37.92 34.53
C SER A 579 16.59 -37.80 33.15
N ALA A 580 17.65 -38.50 32.89
CA ALA A 580 18.39 -38.41 31.61
C ALA A 580 17.50 -38.76 30.39
N ASP A 581 16.58 -39.68 30.53
CA ASP A 581 15.67 -40.08 29.44
C ASP A 581 14.52 -39.10 29.27
N GLU A 582 13.92 -38.60 30.36
CA GLU A 582 12.95 -37.53 30.30
C GLU A 582 13.53 -36.24 29.71
N GLN A 583 14.78 -35.88 30.07
CA GLN A 583 15.45 -34.66 29.61
C GLN A 583 15.62 -34.64 28.08
N LYS A 584 15.91 -35.77 27.45
CA LYS A 584 15.97 -35.87 25.98
C LYS A 584 14.65 -35.50 25.33
N LEU A 585 13.54 -35.99 25.90
CA LEU A 585 12.20 -35.66 25.40
C LEU A 585 11.83 -34.19 25.65
N VAL A 586 12.16 -33.68 26.84
CA VAL A 586 11.95 -32.27 27.19
C VAL A 586 12.73 -31.36 26.23
N ASP A 587 13.97 -31.65 25.90
CA ASP A 587 14.78 -30.88 24.97
C ASP A 587 14.15 -30.87 23.56
N GLU A 588 13.66 -31.99 23.07
CA GLU A 588 12.99 -32.07 21.78
C GLU A 588 11.63 -31.32 21.76
N ILE A 589 10.88 -31.36 22.86
CA ILE A 589 9.65 -30.58 23.03
C ILE A 589 9.95 -29.08 23.04
N LEU A 590 10.90 -28.65 23.86
CA LEU A 590 11.27 -27.24 24.01
C LEU A 590 11.87 -26.66 22.72
N LYS A 591 12.66 -27.45 21.98
CA LYS A 591 13.14 -27.06 20.63
C LYS A 591 12.01 -26.77 19.66
N ARG A 592 10.87 -27.45 19.79
CA ARG A 592 9.69 -27.33 18.93
C ARG A 592 8.50 -26.66 19.62
N LYS A 593 8.71 -25.96 20.73
CA LYS A 593 7.63 -25.37 21.54
C LYS A 593 6.68 -24.44 20.76
N LYS A 594 7.16 -23.85 19.66
CA LYS A 594 6.35 -23.02 18.76
C LYS A 594 5.23 -23.80 18.05
N ASP A 595 5.40 -25.11 17.89
CA ASP A 595 4.47 -25.99 17.15
C ASP A 595 3.41 -26.66 18.06
N LEU A 596 3.48 -26.51 19.38
CA LEU A 596 2.56 -27.14 20.34
C LEU A 596 1.12 -26.58 20.23
N SER A 597 0.97 -25.25 20.26
CA SER A 597 -0.37 -24.64 20.27
C SER A 597 -1.07 -24.74 18.91
N LYS A 598 -2.41 -24.89 18.92
CA LYS A 598 -3.20 -24.92 17.69
C LYS A 598 -3.02 -23.62 16.92
N LYS A 599 -2.93 -23.74 15.61
CA LYS A 599 -2.91 -22.64 14.63
C LYS A 599 -4.15 -22.76 13.74
N THR A 600 -4.49 -21.65 13.09
CA THR A 600 -5.56 -21.64 12.07
C THR A 600 -4.95 -21.37 10.72
N MET A 601 -5.36 -22.13 9.71
CA MET A 601 -4.87 -22.03 8.34
C MET A 601 -5.91 -21.37 7.47
N TRP A 602 -5.48 -20.34 6.72
CA TRP A 602 -6.34 -19.56 5.84
C TRP A 602 -5.77 -19.45 4.43
N MET A 603 -6.60 -19.70 3.44
CA MET A 603 -6.41 -19.30 2.05
C MET A 603 -7.10 -17.95 1.85
N TYR A 604 -6.46 -17.04 1.13
CA TYR A 604 -6.99 -15.71 0.92
C TYR A 604 -6.77 -15.23 -0.50
N GLY A 605 -7.82 -14.75 -1.15
CA GLY A 605 -7.72 -14.23 -2.50
C GLY A 605 -9.03 -13.73 -3.07
N GLY A 606 -8.96 -13.21 -4.32
CA GLY A 606 -10.09 -12.68 -5.06
C GLY A 606 -10.82 -13.72 -5.90
N ASP A 607 -11.88 -13.27 -6.56
CA ASP A 607 -12.74 -14.11 -7.41
C ASP A 607 -11.99 -14.67 -8.63
N GLY A 608 -11.08 -13.93 -9.24
CA GLY A 608 -10.30 -14.46 -10.37
C GLY A 608 -9.49 -15.70 -10.02
N TRP A 609 -8.98 -15.79 -8.80
CA TRP A 609 -8.36 -17.00 -8.29
C TRP A 609 -9.40 -18.11 -8.05
N ALA A 610 -10.37 -17.87 -7.17
CA ALA A 610 -11.23 -18.94 -6.65
C ALA A 610 -12.29 -19.43 -7.65
N TYR A 611 -12.80 -18.56 -8.53
CA TYR A 611 -13.81 -18.94 -9.52
C TYR A 611 -13.21 -19.46 -10.82
N ASP A 612 -12.00 -19.04 -11.14
CA ASP A 612 -11.36 -19.32 -12.44
C ASP A 612 -10.10 -20.17 -12.31
N ILE A 613 -8.93 -19.56 -12.21
CA ILE A 613 -7.65 -20.23 -12.42
C ILE A 613 -7.28 -21.21 -11.29
N GLY A 614 -7.61 -20.88 -10.04
CA GLY A 614 -7.32 -21.71 -8.86
C GLY A 614 -8.47 -22.65 -8.44
N TYR A 615 -9.59 -22.66 -9.19
CA TYR A 615 -10.79 -23.42 -8.80
C TYR A 615 -10.52 -24.91 -8.64
N GLY A 616 -9.80 -25.53 -9.58
CA GLY A 616 -9.56 -26.98 -9.55
C GLY A 616 -8.76 -27.41 -8.31
N GLY A 617 -7.74 -26.63 -7.91
CA GLY A 617 -7.01 -26.88 -6.67
C GLY A 617 -7.85 -26.66 -5.43
N LEU A 618 -8.68 -25.60 -5.42
CA LEU A 618 -9.57 -25.31 -4.31
C LEU A 618 -10.62 -26.42 -4.09
N ASP A 619 -11.22 -26.90 -5.18
CA ASP A 619 -12.16 -28.03 -5.18
C ASP A 619 -11.51 -29.29 -4.58
N HIS A 620 -10.30 -29.62 -5.05
CA HIS A 620 -9.56 -30.79 -4.52
C HIS A 620 -9.23 -30.65 -3.03
N VAL A 621 -8.79 -29.47 -2.57
CA VAL A 621 -8.45 -29.26 -1.16
C VAL A 621 -9.65 -29.46 -0.24
N PHE A 622 -10.83 -28.98 -0.64
CA PHE A 622 -12.06 -29.23 0.14
C PHE A 622 -12.44 -30.70 0.16
N ALA A 623 -12.25 -31.42 -0.96
CA ALA A 623 -12.48 -32.87 -1.01
C ALA A 623 -11.59 -33.68 -0.05
N MET A 624 -10.41 -33.11 0.34
CA MET A 624 -9.48 -33.79 1.27
C MET A 624 -9.90 -33.71 2.74
N GLY A 625 -10.81 -32.79 3.11
CA GLY A 625 -11.40 -32.73 4.47
C GLY A 625 -10.47 -32.25 5.57
N GLU A 626 -9.36 -31.53 5.24
CA GLU A 626 -8.46 -30.95 6.24
C GLU A 626 -9.00 -29.67 6.86
N ASP A 627 -8.50 -29.31 8.06
CA ASP A 627 -8.91 -28.10 8.80
C ASP A 627 -8.30 -26.83 8.17
N VAL A 628 -8.90 -26.40 7.06
CA VAL A 628 -8.52 -25.18 6.32
C VAL A 628 -9.70 -24.23 6.18
N ASN A 629 -9.42 -22.95 6.18
CA ASN A 629 -10.40 -21.89 5.99
C ASN A 629 -10.10 -21.13 4.71
N VAL A 630 -11.13 -20.65 4.04
CA VAL A 630 -11.00 -19.80 2.85
C VAL A 630 -11.72 -18.49 3.08
N LEU A 631 -10.99 -17.37 2.93
CA LEU A 631 -11.58 -16.05 2.80
C LEU A 631 -11.52 -15.65 1.34
N LEU A 632 -12.63 -15.70 0.66
CA LEU A 632 -12.79 -15.21 -0.70
C LEU A 632 -13.40 -13.82 -0.68
N VAL A 633 -12.67 -12.83 -1.22
CA VAL A 633 -13.17 -11.47 -1.43
C VAL A 633 -13.60 -11.33 -2.89
N ASP A 634 -14.92 -11.29 -3.09
CA ASP A 634 -15.54 -11.31 -4.41
C ASP A 634 -15.80 -9.89 -4.92
N THR A 635 -14.98 -9.42 -5.83
CA THR A 635 -15.11 -8.11 -6.49
C THR A 635 -15.76 -8.19 -7.86
N GLU A 636 -16.18 -9.39 -8.27
CA GLU A 636 -16.89 -9.69 -9.52
C GLU A 636 -16.08 -9.46 -10.81
N VAL A 637 -14.82 -9.09 -10.69
CA VAL A 637 -13.87 -8.89 -11.81
C VAL A 637 -12.43 -9.16 -11.35
N TYR A 638 -11.50 -9.36 -12.29
CA TYR A 638 -10.06 -9.29 -12.01
C TYR A 638 -9.65 -7.85 -11.72
N SER A 639 -9.89 -7.37 -10.50
CA SER A 639 -9.77 -5.95 -10.15
C SER A 639 -8.33 -5.43 -10.18
N ASN A 640 -7.35 -6.26 -9.78
CA ASN A 640 -5.95 -5.85 -9.74
C ASN A 640 -5.35 -5.57 -11.13
N THR A 641 -5.69 -6.38 -12.11
CA THR A 641 -5.11 -6.34 -13.45
C THR A 641 -5.82 -5.38 -14.40
N GLY A 642 -7.02 -4.89 -14.04
CA GLY A 642 -7.72 -3.86 -14.83
C GLY A 642 -9.20 -4.10 -15.09
N GLY A 643 -9.87 -4.94 -14.33
CA GLY A 643 -11.32 -5.12 -14.41
C GLY A 643 -11.78 -6.08 -15.51
N GLN A 644 -11.01 -7.12 -15.79
CA GLN A 644 -11.39 -8.16 -16.73
C GLN A 644 -12.51 -9.03 -16.16
N SER A 645 -13.39 -9.51 -17.03
CA SER A 645 -14.49 -10.40 -16.65
C SER A 645 -13.98 -11.71 -16.07
N SER A 646 -14.53 -12.13 -14.93
CA SER A 646 -14.33 -13.44 -14.31
C SER A 646 -15.60 -14.28 -14.40
N LYS A 647 -15.57 -15.54 -13.91
CA LYS A 647 -16.78 -16.34 -13.72
C LYS A 647 -17.68 -15.82 -12.59
N ALA A 648 -17.16 -14.93 -11.73
CA ALA A 648 -17.94 -14.23 -10.72
C ALA A 648 -18.72 -13.01 -11.27
N THR A 649 -18.38 -12.52 -12.46
CA THR A 649 -19.06 -11.35 -13.06
C THR A 649 -20.52 -11.67 -13.34
N PRO A 650 -21.48 -10.84 -12.91
CA PRO A 650 -22.91 -11.05 -13.15
C PRO A 650 -23.29 -11.00 -14.65
N VAL A 651 -24.40 -11.65 -15.00
CA VAL A 651 -24.96 -11.55 -16.34
C VAL A 651 -25.34 -10.09 -16.67
N GLY A 652 -25.01 -9.65 -17.87
CA GLY A 652 -25.24 -8.29 -18.34
C GLY A 652 -24.23 -7.24 -17.90
N ALA A 653 -23.36 -7.54 -16.92
CA ALA A 653 -22.34 -6.62 -16.49
C ALA A 653 -21.27 -6.40 -17.56
N VAL A 654 -20.90 -5.14 -17.79
CA VAL A 654 -19.83 -4.71 -18.70
C VAL A 654 -18.50 -4.75 -17.95
N ALA A 655 -17.51 -5.45 -18.50
CA ALA A 655 -16.17 -5.55 -17.99
C ALA A 655 -15.17 -5.63 -19.17
N GLN A 656 -13.88 -5.56 -18.89
CA GLN A 656 -12.87 -5.83 -19.93
C GLN A 656 -13.08 -7.23 -20.53
N PHE A 657 -12.93 -7.36 -21.83
CA PHE A 657 -13.26 -8.52 -22.66
C PHE A 657 -14.75 -8.90 -22.74
N GLN A 658 -15.63 -8.10 -22.12
CA GLN A 658 -17.09 -8.25 -22.15
C GLN A 658 -17.78 -6.88 -22.38
N ALA A 659 -17.35 -6.15 -23.40
CA ALA A 659 -17.83 -4.79 -23.70
C ALA A 659 -19.35 -4.71 -24.00
N SER A 660 -19.93 -5.81 -24.52
CA SER A 660 -21.37 -5.92 -24.79
C SER A 660 -22.18 -6.53 -23.63
N GLY A 661 -21.56 -6.68 -22.47
CA GLY A 661 -22.15 -7.34 -21.30
C GLY A 661 -21.93 -8.88 -21.30
N LYS A 662 -21.68 -9.41 -20.11
CA LYS A 662 -21.46 -10.86 -19.92
C LYS A 662 -22.74 -11.65 -20.23
N LYS A 663 -22.64 -12.64 -21.06
CA LYS A 663 -23.77 -13.46 -21.51
C LYS A 663 -24.15 -14.60 -20.57
N THR A 664 -23.20 -15.08 -19.76
CA THR A 664 -23.37 -16.23 -18.86
C THR A 664 -23.62 -15.78 -17.42
N LYS A 665 -24.34 -16.60 -16.65
CA LYS A 665 -24.57 -16.37 -15.22
C LYS A 665 -23.27 -16.43 -14.43
N LYS A 666 -23.28 -15.78 -13.28
CA LYS A 666 -22.25 -15.93 -12.23
C LYS A 666 -22.19 -17.41 -11.81
N LYS A 667 -20.99 -17.97 -11.68
CA LYS A 667 -20.75 -19.27 -11.10
C LYS A 667 -21.12 -19.23 -9.62
N ASP A 668 -21.89 -20.19 -9.15
CA ASP A 668 -22.24 -20.31 -7.73
C ASP A 668 -21.20 -21.16 -7.01
N LEU A 669 -20.11 -20.54 -6.57
CA LEU A 669 -19.03 -21.24 -5.88
C LEU A 669 -19.48 -21.78 -4.52
N GLY A 670 -20.31 -21.03 -3.78
CA GLY A 670 -20.82 -21.46 -2.49
C GLY A 670 -21.63 -22.74 -2.61
N MET A 671 -22.54 -22.80 -3.58
CA MET A 671 -23.34 -24.01 -3.83
C MET A 671 -22.46 -25.21 -4.22
N LEU A 672 -21.42 -25.00 -5.03
CA LEU A 672 -20.48 -26.06 -5.38
C LEU A 672 -19.76 -26.62 -4.16
N MET A 673 -19.29 -25.74 -3.26
CA MET A 673 -18.60 -26.16 -2.04
C MET A 673 -19.56 -26.85 -1.02
N MET A 674 -20.82 -26.48 -1.01
CA MET A 674 -21.86 -27.16 -0.20
C MET A 674 -22.15 -28.62 -0.62
N THR A 675 -21.63 -29.05 -1.78
CA THR A 675 -21.72 -30.47 -2.17
C THR A 675 -20.80 -31.39 -1.35
N TYR A 676 -19.85 -30.80 -0.61
CA TYR A 676 -19.02 -31.53 0.35
C TYR A 676 -19.66 -31.47 1.74
N ASP A 677 -19.91 -32.60 2.35
CA ASP A 677 -20.61 -32.71 3.65
C ASP A 677 -19.86 -32.08 4.82
N ASN A 678 -18.54 -31.90 4.69
CA ASN A 678 -17.63 -31.37 5.71
C ASN A 678 -17.33 -29.87 5.55
N VAL A 679 -17.96 -29.15 4.60
CA VAL A 679 -17.67 -27.75 4.32
C VAL A 679 -18.81 -26.86 4.82
N TYR A 680 -18.45 -25.93 5.73
CA TYR A 680 -19.34 -24.82 6.11
C TYR A 680 -19.15 -23.64 5.16
N VAL A 681 -20.25 -23.16 4.58
CA VAL A 681 -20.24 -22.03 3.64
C VAL A 681 -21.01 -20.85 4.21
N ALA A 682 -20.40 -19.67 4.19
CA ALA A 682 -21.06 -18.41 4.57
C ALA A 682 -20.79 -17.34 3.52
N GLN A 683 -21.81 -16.55 3.21
CA GLN A 683 -21.70 -15.34 2.39
C GLN A 683 -22.06 -14.14 3.26
N CYS A 684 -21.14 -13.19 3.38
CA CYS A 684 -21.23 -12.06 4.28
C CYS A 684 -21.03 -10.73 3.54
N SER A 685 -21.69 -9.68 4.02
CA SER A 685 -21.45 -8.29 3.63
C SER A 685 -21.26 -7.46 4.90
N MET A 686 -20.35 -6.51 4.86
CA MET A 686 -20.09 -5.56 5.95
C MET A 686 -20.93 -4.27 5.84
N GLY A 687 -21.75 -4.13 4.81
CA GLY A 687 -22.59 -2.95 4.57
C GLY A 687 -24.07 -3.24 4.52
#